data_20b0b3ed8b350db5af2b721d10ba56af
#
_entry.id   20b0b3ed8b350db5af2b721d10ba56af
#
_cell.length_a   1.000
_cell.length_b   1.000
_cell.length_c   1.000
_cell.angle_alpha   90.00
_cell.angle_beta   90.00
_cell.angle_gamma   90.00
#
_symmetry.space_group_name_H-M   'P 1'
#
loop_
_entity.id
_entity.type
_entity.pdbx_description
1 polymer ?
#
loop_
_entity_poly.entity_id
_entity_poly.type
_entity_poly.pdbx_seq_one_letter_code
_entity_poly.pdbx_strand_id
1 'polypeptide(L)'
;MNKKILLSFLLVVLIAFSASAVSAENTTEVVVAAGETDAVAVDNDANELAADVATEGQTAEAIQNAVDTAKAGDTVKLNGEYVINDSSITIQEKDGLTIDGQGNTTICGYGDGNGFFYVTNSKAVTIKGITFIDNNPKNNLTYGGSVNGWGVQFNGNDAANGVVDDCTFTDFNQAVVVKSCNNVTVKNSRFYGGYATKLVNDPTVNKEQGSKVIAVGGSFFTNIENNIFDGVVLDAISIAQASGDAKIIGNTFKNNVYSIFFGGASTDGTFISDNTFENCGIYNGTFNGQPVYWDAYPVISIQKASSGVYIDNNTFKAVTNNWLIAAEQGNTAHGYPSTLGNINVTNNKIVKYNKDEDLSGVTLLHILCRAGALNPYDDITVTGNDFVDGVTPLVVWANDWGSEDKTPSDIVIPAADPVQTQIAITSVVGNKVTAVLKDINGKAIVSEKVTATIAGNTTDLETDENGAVTIDGIAGENVAFAFTATKQYAASEANIDVPAAAKIIATTIATNDVSIKALNSAKVSVTLKDETGAALANKSVAIFIDGETAGVVQTDANGVATITTQKYSAAGTHSVVAYYAGDATTSSSIDTATIKVSKSATTLTAAKATLKVNKAKKVKVTLKSGSKLLANKKVTIKVNGKTFTAKTNAKGVATISVKVAKKGTFKATFKFAGDAAYKASSSKTVKFTIKK
;
A
#
# COMPACT_ATOMS: atom_id res chain seq x y z
N MET A 1 1.80 29.19 2.79
CA MET A 1 2.42 27.92 3.22
C MET A 1 3.86 28.19 3.66
N ASN A 2 4.25 27.70 4.82
CA ASN A 2 5.55 28.03 5.41
C ASN A 2 6.69 27.32 4.64
N LYS A 3 7.76 28.04 4.28
CA LYS A 3 8.93 27.49 3.55
C LYS A 3 9.53 26.20 4.17
N LYS A 4 9.36 26.01 5.49
CA LYS A 4 9.82 24.80 6.19
C LYS A 4 9.00 23.54 5.87
N ILE A 5 7.70 23.69 5.58
CA ILE A 5 6.82 22.57 5.19
C ILE A 5 7.12 22.15 3.75
N LEU A 6 7.45 23.12 2.89
CA LEU A 6 7.85 22.82 1.51
C LEU A 6 9.18 22.06 1.44
N LEU A 7 10.13 22.37 2.34
CA LEU A 7 11.43 21.70 2.37
C LEU A 7 11.34 20.23 2.86
N SER A 8 10.44 19.96 3.84
CA SER A 8 10.19 18.60 4.32
C SER A 8 9.51 17.73 3.26
N PHE A 9 8.59 18.29 2.47
CA PHE A 9 7.97 17.60 1.34
C PHE A 9 8.98 17.33 0.22
N LEU A 10 9.89 18.24 -0.01
CA LEU A 10 10.94 18.11 -1.03
C LEU A 10 11.93 16.99 -0.68
N LEU A 11 12.26 16.83 0.61
CA LEU A 11 13.20 15.81 1.07
C LEU A 11 12.65 14.38 0.87
N VAL A 12 11.36 14.17 1.15
CA VAL A 12 10.69 12.86 0.95
C VAL A 12 10.62 12.50 -0.54
N VAL A 13 10.45 13.48 -1.42
CA VAL A 13 10.42 13.26 -2.88
C VAL A 13 11.82 13.00 -3.46
N LEU A 14 12.88 13.58 -2.88
CA LEU A 14 14.25 13.30 -3.32
C LEU A 14 14.65 11.83 -3.10
N ILE A 15 14.20 11.23 -1.99
CA ILE A 15 14.47 9.81 -1.68
C ILE A 15 13.79 8.87 -2.68
N ALA A 16 12.58 9.21 -3.15
CA ALA A 16 11.86 8.43 -4.13
C ALA A 16 12.47 8.48 -5.56
N PHE A 17 13.21 9.56 -5.88
CA PHE A 17 13.81 9.73 -7.22
C PHE A 17 15.19 9.10 -7.39
N SER A 18 15.93 8.87 -6.30
CA SER A 18 17.25 8.22 -6.39
C SER A 18 17.16 6.71 -6.68
N ALA A 19 16.02 6.07 -6.41
CA ALA A 19 15.82 4.65 -6.67
C ALA A 19 15.34 4.29 -8.09
N SER A 20 14.93 5.26 -8.91
CA SER A 20 14.33 5.00 -10.23
C SER A 20 15.28 5.22 -11.43
N ALA A 21 16.54 5.57 -11.20
CA ALA A 21 17.46 5.94 -12.29
C ALA A 21 18.39 4.80 -12.78
N VAL A 22 18.20 3.57 -12.28
CA VAL A 22 19.03 2.42 -12.72
C VAL A 22 18.12 1.26 -13.11
N SER A 23 17.50 1.32 -14.28
CA SER A 23 17.21 0.13 -15.09
C SER A 23 16.70 0.54 -16.49
N ALA A 24 17.63 0.72 -17.41
CA ALA A 24 17.36 0.62 -18.83
C ALA A 24 18.68 0.22 -19.51
N GLU A 25 18.85 -1.08 -19.68
CA GLU A 25 19.53 -1.69 -20.85
C GLU A 25 19.56 -3.21 -20.65
N ASN A 26 18.72 -3.89 -21.39
CA ASN A 26 18.95 -5.06 -22.23
C ASN A 26 17.65 -5.82 -22.44
N THR A 27 16.97 -5.48 -23.53
CA THR A 27 15.94 -6.35 -24.10
C THR A 27 16.55 -7.14 -25.24
N THR A 28 16.68 -8.44 -25.05
CA THR A 28 16.81 -9.40 -26.16
C THR A 28 15.41 -9.74 -26.64
N GLU A 29 15.12 -9.41 -27.90
CA GLU A 29 13.90 -9.81 -28.61
C GLU A 29 13.81 -11.34 -28.69
N VAL A 30 12.67 -11.88 -28.23
CA VAL A 30 12.21 -13.21 -28.63
C VAL A 30 11.00 -13.01 -29.52
N VAL A 31 11.21 -13.29 -30.80
CA VAL A 31 10.14 -13.33 -31.81
C VAL A 31 9.32 -14.60 -31.56
N VAL A 32 8.03 -14.45 -31.24
CA VAL A 32 7.06 -15.55 -31.32
C VAL A 32 6.04 -15.23 -32.41
N ALA A 33 5.88 -16.20 -33.29
CA ALA A 33 5.08 -16.14 -34.50
C ALA A 33 3.58 -15.90 -34.25
N ALA A 34 2.98 -15.18 -35.19
CA ALA A 34 1.57 -14.88 -35.24
C ALA A 34 0.69 -16.14 -35.42
N GLY A 35 -0.28 -16.30 -34.52
CA GLY A 35 -1.44 -17.16 -34.68
C GLY A 35 -2.68 -16.31 -34.85
N GLU A 36 -3.54 -16.73 -35.74
CA GLU A 36 -4.73 -16.02 -36.25
C GLU A 36 -5.67 -15.55 -35.16
N THR A 37 -6.16 -14.35 -35.33
CA THR A 37 -7.17 -13.70 -34.45
C THR A 37 -8.55 -13.91 -35.01
N ASP A 38 -9.38 -14.66 -34.28
CA ASP A 38 -10.83 -14.54 -34.41
C ASP A 38 -11.29 -13.23 -33.77
N ALA A 39 -11.89 -12.38 -34.58
CA ALA A 39 -12.47 -11.11 -34.15
C ALA A 39 -13.72 -11.37 -33.31
N VAL A 40 -13.59 -11.30 -32.00
CA VAL A 40 -14.74 -11.16 -31.10
C VAL A 40 -15.19 -9.70 -31.16
N ALA A 41 -16.45 -9.51 -31.52
CA ALA A 41 -17.10 -8.20 -31.52
C ALA A 41 -16.96 -7.57 -30.11
N VAL A 42 -16.28 -6.44 -30.05
CA VAL A 42 -16.23 -5.61 -28.81
C VAL A 42 -17.56 -4.89 -28.73
N ASP A 43 -18.39 -5.35 -27.82
CA ASP A 43 -19.57 -4.60 -27.40
C ASP A 43 -19.07 -3.32 -26.68
N ASN A 44 -19.35 -2.19 -27.33
CA ASN A 44 -19.03 -0.87 -26.79
C ASN A 44 -20.05 -0.49 -25.71
N ASP A 45 -20.06 -1.21 -24.60
CA ASP A 45 -20.65 -0.70 -23.38
C ASP A 45 -19.74 0.42 -22.84
N ALA A 46 -20.29 1.62 -22.86
CA ALA A 46 -19.66 2.82 -22.34
C ALA A 46 -19.08 2.52 -20.95
N ASN A 47 -17.78 2.68 -20.78
CA ASN A 47 -17.09 2.68 -19.49
C ASN A 47 -17.80 3.72 -18.59
N GLU A 48 -18.79 3.29 -17.84
CA GLU A 48 -19.42 4.09 -16.79
C GLU A 48 -18.33 4.28 -15.73
N LEU A 49 -17.85 5.50 -15.55
CA LEU A 49 -16.83 5.80 -14.56
C LEU A 49 -17.34 5.35 -13.19
N ALA A 50 -16.51 4.60 -12.45
CA ALA A 50 -16.77 4.17 -11.09
C ALA A 50 -17.38 5.33 -10.26
N ALA A 51 -18.46 5.05 -9.56
CA ALA A 51 -19.21 6.04 -8.80
C ALA A 51 -18.92 5.91 -7.30
N ASP A 52 -19.02 7.03 -6.59
CA ASP A 52 -19.04 7.06 -5.14
C ASP A 52 -20.48 6.85 -4.65
N VAL A 53 -20.71 5.82 -3.85
CA VAL A 53 -21.97 5.51 -3.19
C VAL A 53 -21.82 5.86 -1.71
N ALA A 54 -22.68 6.70 -1.16
CA ALA A 54 -22.69 7.04 0.26
C ALA A 54 -23.71 6.17 1.02
N THR A 55 -23.38 5.80 2.27
CA THR A 55 -24.34 5.13 3.16
C THR A 55 -25.39 6.11 3.69
N GLU A 56 -26.64 5.67 3.82
CA GLU A 56 -27.71 6.43 4.43
C GLU A 56 -27.94 5.94 5.88
N GLY A 57 -27.09 6.36 6.80
CA GLY A 57 -27.11 5.96 8.21
C GLY A 57 -25.87 5.16 8.63
N GLN A 58 -25.82 4.80 9.93
CA GLN A 58 -24.68 4.12 10.56
C GLN A 58 -25.06 2.73 11.10
N THR A 59 -25.70 1.94 10.26
CA THR A 59 -26.14 0.57 10.59
C THR A 59 -25.59 -0.45 9.60
N ALA A 60 -25.59 -1.73 9.96
CA ALA A 60 -25.24 -2.81 9.03
C ALA A 60 -26.12 -2.78 7.77
N GLU A 61 -27.43 -2.54 7.95
CA GLU A 61 -28.39 -2.44 6.85
C GLU A 61 -28.04 -1.28 5.90
N ALA A 62 -27.61 -0.13 6.42
CA ALA A 62 -27.18 1.01 5.61
C ALA A 62 -25.96 0.67 4.74
N ILE A 63 -24.99 -0.07 5.29
CA ILE A 63 -23.84 -0.54 4.51
C ILE A 63 -24.29 -1.55 3.46
N GLN A 64 -25.14 -2.54 3.84
CA GLN A 64 -25.64 -3.54 2.90
C GLN A 64 -26.40 -2.90 1.75
N ASN A 65 -27.30 -1.96 2.02
CA ASN A 65 -28.06 -1.24 0.99
C ASN A 65 -27.14 -0.45 0.03
N ALA A 66 -26.08 0.14 0.56
CA ALA A 66 -25.08 0.81 -0.27
C ALA A 66 -24.31 -0.18 -1.15
N VAL A 67 -23.91 -1.33 -0.60
CA VAL A 67 -23.29 -2.44 -1.35
C VAL A 67 -24.25 -2.97 -2.43
N ASP A 68 -25.50 -3.19 -2.09
CA ASP A 68 -26.50 -3.72 -3.05
C ASP A 68 -26.75 -2.75 -4.22
N THR A 69 -26.72 -1.46 -3.92
CA THR A 69 -26.94 -0.38 -4.90
C THR A 69 -25.72 -0.13 -5.78
N ALA A 70 -24.51 -0.40 -5.24
CA ALA A 70 -23.26 -0.22 -5.96
C ALA A 70 -23.13 -1.20 -7.11
N LYS A 71 -22.46 -0.78 -8.18
CA LYS A 71 -22.09 -1.62 -9.31
C LYS A 71 -20.67 -2.11 -9.17
N ALA A 72 -20.27 -3.03 -10.04
CA ALA A 72 -18.88 -3.44 -10.16
C ALA A 72 -17.98 -2.21 -10.41
N GLY A 73 -16.88 -2.13 -9.67
CA GLY A 73 -15.92 -1.01 -9.73
C GLY A 73 -16.30 0.26 -8.97
N ASP A 74 -17.49 0.34 -8.36
CA ASP A 74 -17.88 1.50 -7.56
C ASP A 74 -17.13 1.54 -6.22
N THR A 75 -17.25 2.68 -5.53
CA THR A 75 -16.72 2.86 -4.17
C THR A 75 -17.85 3.19 -3.20
N VAL A 76 -18.06 2.32 -2.23
CA VAL A 76 -18.93 2.59 -1.06
C VAL A 76 -18.11 3.32 -0.02
N LYS A 77 -18.44 4.56 0.26
CA LYS A 77 -17.78 5.40 1.25
C LYS A 77 -18.51 5.35 2.58
N LEU A 78 -17.79 4.92 3.60
CA LEU A 78 -18.25 4.91 4.97
C LEU A 78 -17.72 6.14 5.72
N ASN A 79 -18.43 6.55 6.76
CA ASN A 79 -17.99 7.66 7.62
C ASN A 79 -18.64 7.57 9.00
N GLY A 80 -17.82 7.56 10.05
CA GLY A 80 -18.25 7.52 11.43
C GLY A 80 -18.29 6.12 12.03
N GLU A 81 -19.13 5.88 13.02
CA GLU A 81 -19.18 4.64 13.79
C GLU A 81 -20.38 3.77 13.38
N TYR A 82 -20.14 2.51 13.09
CA TYR A 82 -21.15 1.52 12.75
C TYR A 82 -21.14 0.40 13.79
N VAL A 83 -22.32 0.00 14.24
CA VAL A 83 -22.49 -1.14 15.15
C VAL A 83 -23.12 -2.29 14.37
N ILE A 84 -22.39 -3.40 14.26
CA ILE A 84 -22.84 -4.62 13.58
C ILE A 84 -22.92 -5.74 14.61
N ASN A 85 -24.11 -6.27 14.85
CA ASN A 85 -24.32 -7.35 15.78
C ASN A 85 -25.14 -8.47 15.13
N ASP A 86 -24.64 -9.71 15.23
CA ASP A 86 -25.30 -10.92 14.71
C ASP A 86 -25.70 -10.82 13.21
N SER A 87 -24.89 -10.09 12.41
CA SER A 87 -25.12 -9.90 10.98
C SER A 87 -23.80 -9.74 10.24
N SER A 88 -23.83 -9.90 8.93
CA SER A 88 -22.69 -9.70 8.03
C SER A 88 -23.10 -8.84 6.85
N ILE A 89 -22.15 -8.08 6.33
CA ILE A 89 -22.27 -7.39 5.05
C ILE A 89 -21.79 -8.35 3.97
N THR A 90 -22.70 -8.81 3.13
CA THR A 90 -22.37 -9.71 2.01
C THR A 90 -22.05 -8.91 0.76
N ILE A 91 -20.87 -9.14 0.20
CA ILE A 91 -20.43 -8.58 -1.08
C ILE A 91 -20.43 -9.71 -2.11
N GLN A 92 -21.42 -9.69 -2.99
CA GLN A 92 -21.63 -10.71 -4.01
C GLN A 92 -21.94 -10.05 -5.35
N GLU A 93 -21.35 -10.58 -6.44
CA GLU A 93 -21.52 -10.04 -7.81
C GLU A 93 -21.11 -8.57 -7.94
N LYS A 94 -20.04 -8.19 -7.24
CA LYS A 94 -19.53 -6.81 -7.14
C LYS A 94 -18.03 -6.74 -7.47
N ASP A 95 -17.63 -7.21 -8.63
CA ASP A 95 -16.23 -7.19 -9.07
C ASP A 95 -15.65 -5.78 -8.99
N GLY A 96 -14.46 -5.64 -8.38
CA GLY A 96 -13.75 -4.38 -8.24
C GLY A 96 -14.37 -3.37 -7.26
N LEU A 97 -15.40 -3.76 -6.49
CA LEU A 97 -16.01 -2.89 -5.48
C LEU A 97 -14.97 -2.48 -4.42
N THR A 98 -14.98 -1.22 -4.05
CA THR A 98 -14.18 -0.70 -2.94
C THR A 98 -15.08 -0.27 -1.80
N ILE A 99 -14.82 -0.77 -0.59
CA ILE A 99 -15.37 -0.24 0.66
C ILE A 99 -14.30 0.65 1.27
N ASP A 100 -14.54 1.94 1.33
CA ASP A 100 -13.59 2.97 1.76
C ASP A 100 -14.05 3.65 3.04
N GLY A 101 -13.41 3.31 4.15
CA GLY A 101 -13.64 3.94 5.47
C GLY A 101 -13.00 5.31 5.62
N GLN A 102 -12.27 5.80 4.63
CA GLN A 102 -11.66 7.13 4.58
C GLN A 102 -10.73 7.45 5.79
N GLY A 103 -10.29 6.42 6.52
CA GLY A 103 -9.44 6.55 7.71
C GLY A 103 -10.16 7.10 8.96
N ASN A 104 -11.46 7.30 8.91
CA ASN A 104 -12.27 7.83 10.02
C ASN A 104 -13.52 6.99 10.34
N THR A 105 -13.57 5.77 9.83
CA THR A 105 -14.66 4.83 10.05
C THR A 105 -14.28 3.80 11.09
N THR A 106 -15.16 3.59 12.06
CA THR A 106 -15.07 2.49 13.04
C THR A 106 -16.26 1.55 12.86
N ILE A 107 -15.98 0.26 12.73
CA ILE A 107 -17.00 -0.80 12.76
C ILE A 107 -16.76 -1.64 14.01
N CYS A 108 -17.72 -1.66 14.92
CA CYS A 108 -17.65 -2.42 16.16
C CYS A 108 -18.83 -3.38 16.30
N GLY A 109 -18.65 -4.44 17.11
CA GLY A 109 -19.67 -5.45 17.37
C GLY A 109 -19.19 -6.85 17.08
N TYR A 110 -20.00 -7.67 16.39
CA TYR A 110 -19.67 -9.05 16.01
C TYR A 110 -20.50 -9.51 14.80
N GLY A 111 -19.87 -10.29 13.90
CA GLY A 111 -20.56 -10.88 12.75
C GLY A 111 -21.39 -12.12 13.09
N ASP A 112 -22.16 -12.59 12.14
CA ASP A 112 -23.07 -13.76 12.25
C ASP A 112 -22.40 -15.11 11.93
N GLY A 113 -21.10 -15.19 11.92
CA GLY A 113 -20.34 -16.37 11.52
C GLY A 113 -19.70 -16.30 10.15
N ASN A 114 -20.00 -15.24 9.37
CA ASN A 114 -19.32 -14.90 8.13
C ASN A 114 -18.39 -13.68 8.30
N GLY A 115 -18.37 -13.07 9.47
CA GLY A 115 -17.60 -11.88 9.76
C GLY A 115 -18.38 -10.58 9.55
N PHE A 116 -17.69 -9.45 9.64
CA PHE A 116 -18.31 -8.16 9.30
C PHE A 116 -18.50 -8.00 7.79
N PHE A 117 -17.50 -8.38 7.00
CA PHE A 117 -17.59 -8.42 5.55
C PHE A 117 -17.35 -9.84 5.03
N TYR A 118 -18.30 -10.33 4.28
CA TYR A 118 -18.23 -11.63 3.60
C TYR A 118 -18.20 -11.42 2.08
N VAL A 119 -17.03 -11.65 1.49
CA VAL A 119 -16.80 -11.50 0.05
C VAL A 119 -16.87 -12.87 -0.61
N THR A 120 -17.79 -13.02 -1.55
CA THR A 120 -17.98 -14.24 -2.34
C THR A 120 -18.45 -13.87 -3.74
N ASN A 121 -18.13 -14.66 -4.73
CA ASN A 121 -18.49 -14.41 -6.14
C ASN A 121 -18.24 -12.95 -6.58
N SER A 122 -17.12 -12.37 -6.13
CA SER A 122 -16.74 -10.98 -6.40
C SER A 122 -15.24 -10.83 -6.39
N LYS A 123 -14.62 -10.59 -7.54
CA LYS A 123 -13.17 -10.46 -7.68
C LYS A 123 -12.72 -9.02 -7.42
N ALA A 124 -11.47 -8.89 -6.99
CA ALA A 124 -10.80 -7.60 -6.82
C ALA A 124 -11.53 -6.62 -5.88
N VAL A 125 -12.25 -7.14 -4.89
CA VAL A 125 -12.87 -6.31 -3.86
C VAL A 125 -11.81 -5.73 -2.95
N THR A 126 -11.89 -4.43 -2.66
CA THR A 126 -10.98 -3.73 -1.76
C THR A 126 -11.73 -3.24 -0.51
N ILE A 127 -11.19 -3.56 0.66
CA ILE A 127 -11.64 -3.04 1.96
C ILE A 127 -10.50 -2.23 2.55
N LYS A 128 -10.71 -0.94 2.78
CA LYS A 128 -9.62 -0.05 3.21
C LYS A 128 -10.05 1.06 4.17
N GLY A 129 -9.06 1.53 4.97
CA GLY A 129 -9.20 2.72 5.81
C GLY A 129 -10.23 2.59 6.93
N ILE A 130 -10.42 1.38 7.49
CA ILE A 130 -11.45 1.08 8.49
C ILE A 130 -10.79 0.57 9.78
N THR A 131 -11.28 1.04 10.92
CA THR A 131 -10.99 0.46 12.23
C THR A 131 -12.08 -0.54 12.62
N PHE A 132 -11.70 -1.78 12.81
CA PHE A 132 -12.57 -2.87 13.25
C PHE A 132 -12.29 -3.22 14.71
N ILE A 133 -13.36 -3.38 15.50
CA ILE A 133 -13.29 -3.76 16.92
C ILE A 133 -14.25 -4.92 17.18
N ASP A 134 -13.70 -6.08 17.57
CA ASP A 134 -14.56 -7.22 17.99
C ASP A 134 -15.03 -7.06 19.44
N ASN A 135 -16.31 -6.86 19.63
CA ASN A 135 -16.97 -6.73 20.92
C ASN A 135 -17.90 -7.91 21.24
N ASN A 136 -17.69 -9.07 20.61
CA ASN A 136 -18.58 -10.22 20.75
C ASN A 136 -18.76 -10.66 22.22
N PRO A 137 -19.95 -10.51 22.81
CA PRO A 137 -20.21 -10.93 24.19
C PRO A 137 -20.27 -12.46 24.35
N LYS A 138 -20.45 -13.19 23.23
CA LYS A 138 -20.49 -14.68 23.21
C LYS A 138 -19.08 -15.28 23.15
N ASN A 139 -18.06 -14.46 23.18
CA ASN A 139 -16.66 -14.88 23.27
C ASN A 139 -16.33 -15.53 24.66
N ASN A 140 -17.34 -16.06 25.31
CA ASN A 140 -17.24 -16.94 26.48
C ASN A 140 -16.93 -18.35 25.98
N LEU A 141 -15.66 -18.72 26.02
CA LEU A 141 -15.15 -19.91 25.39
C LEU A 141 -15.44 -21.16 26.18
N THR A 142 -16.32 -21.93 25.67
CA THR A 142 -16.31 -23.38 25.90
C THR A 142 -15.56 -24.05 24.74
N TYR A 143 -14.66 -24.96 25.08
CA TYR A 143 -13.92 -25.80 24.13
C TYR A 143 -14.84 -26.33 23.02
N GLY A 144 -14.52 -26.08 21.76
CA GLY A 144 -15.26 -26.60 20.59
C GLY A 144 -16.40 -25.73 20.07
N GLY A 145 -16.69 -24.59 20.65
CA GLY A 145 -17.64 -23.61 20.08
C GLY A 145 -17.00 -22.85 18.91
N SER A 146 -17.72 -22.79 17.78
CA SER A 146 -17.36 -21.87 16.69
C SER A 146 -17.40 -20.45 17.23
N VAL A 147 -16.26 -19.83 17.41
CA VAL A 147 -16.14 -18.47 17.82
C VAL A 147 -16.21 -17.60 16.56
N ASN A 148 -17.30 -16.91 16.36
CA ASN A 148 -17.61 -16.16 15.15
C ASN A 148 -17.07 -14.73 15.22
N GLY A 149 -15.83 -14.55 15.65
CA GLY A 149 -15.16 -13.25 15.67
C GLY A 149 -14.33 -13.02 14.41
N TRP A 150 -14.96 -12.98 13.23
CA TRP A 150 -14.29 -12.72 11.97
C TRP A 150 -14.49 -11.26 11.55
N GLY A 151 -13.42 -10.67 11.01
CA GLY A 151 -13.48 -9.32 10.46
C GLY A 151 -13.88 -9.34 8.97
N VAL A 152 -12.94 -9.67 8.10
CA VAL A 152 -13.15 -9.75 6.64
C VAL A 152 -12.88 -11.17 6.17
N GLN A 153 -13.80 -11.74 5.42
CA GLN A 153 -13.63 -13.05 4.81
C GLN A 153 -13.73 -13.00 3.30
N PHE A 154 -12.71 -13.52 2.62
CA PHE A 154 -12.72 -13.84 1.19
C PHE A 154 -12.94 -15.35 1.03
N ASN A 155 -14.00 -15.76 0.36
CA ASN A 155 -14.40 -17.16 0.28
C ASN A 155 -14.69 -17.61 -1.15
N GLY A 156 -13.97 -18.64 -1.59
CA GLY A 156 -14.09 -19.23 -2.93
C GLY A 156 -13.23 -18.56 -3.99
N ASN A 157 -12.87 -19.32 -5.03
CA ASN A 157 -12.03 -18.82 -6.13
C ASN A 157 -12.63 -17.61 -6.88
N ASP A 158 -13.92 -17.41 -6.76
CA ASP A 158 -14.63 -16.28 -7.34
C ASP A 158 -14.51 -14.99 -6.50
N ALA A 159 -13.83 -15.03 -5.35
CA ALA A 159 -13.45 -13.85 -4.55
C ALA A 159 -11.96 -13.50 -4.67
N ALA A 160 -11.28 -13.97 -5.71
CA ALA A 160 -9.86 -13.75 -5.93
C ALA A 160 -9.47 -12.27 -6.14
N ASN A 161 -8.18 -11.97 -5.94
CA ASN A 161 -7.60 -10.63 -6.05
C ASN A 161 -8.16 -9.62 -5.03
N GLY A 162 -8.69 -10.09 -3.91
CA GLY A 162 -9.19 -9.24 -2.83
C GLY A 162 -8.06 -8.46 -2.14
N VAL A 163 -8.38 -7.28 -1.61
CA VAL A 163 -7.41 -6.42 -0.92
C VAL A 163 -7.97 -5.93 0.41
N VAL A 164 -7.17 -6.05 1.48
CA VAL A 164 -7.37 -5.33 2.74
C VAL A 164 -6.21 -4.36 2.90
N ASP A 165 -6.48 -3.07 3.00
CA ASP A 165 -5.45 -2.02 2.98
C ASP A 165 -5.72 -0.94 4.05
N ASP A 166 -4.67 -0.55 4.78
CA ASP A 166 -4.74 0.52 5.78
C ASP A 166 -5.91 0.37 6.79
N CYS A 167 -6.14 -0.88 7.24
CA CYS A 167 -7.16 -1.20 8.23
C CYS A 167 -6.54 -1.44 9.61
N THR A 168 -7.32 -1.23 10.66
CA THR A 168 -6.94 -1.57 12.03
C THR A 168 -7.92 -2.59 12.59
N PHE A 169 -7.41 -3.70 13.17
CA PHE A 169 -8.22 -4.74 13.78
C PHE A 169 -7.83 -4.89 15.25
N THR A 170 -8.81 -4.88 16.13
CA THR A 170 -8.61 -4.99 17.58
C THR A 170 -9.43 -6.15 18.15
N ASP A 171 -8.77 -7.02 18.90
CA ASP A 171 -9.34 -8.14 19.66
C ASP A 171 -10.05 -9.24 18.82
N PHE A 172 -9.67 -9.42 17.56
CA PHE A 172 -10.24 -10.46 16.69
C PHE A 172 -9.67 -11.84 16.96
N ASN A 173 -10.51 -12.85 16.86
CA ASN A 173 -10.08 -14.24 16.73
C ASN A 173 -9.52 -14.48 15.31
N GLN A 174 -10.25 -14.07 14.28
CA GLN A 174 -9.81 -14.11 12.88
C GLN A 174 -10.16 -12.77 12.23
N ALA A 175 -9.18 -11.88 12.16
CA ALA A 175 -9.39 -10.55 11.57
C ALA A 175 -9.58 -10.63 10.04
N VAL A 176 -8.76 -11.44 9.37
CA VAL A 176 -8.88 -11.70 7.93
C VAL A 176 -8.83 -13.19 7.65
N VAL A 177 -9.82 -13.68 6.92
CA VAL A 177 -9.94 -15.09 6.51
C VAL A 177 -9.86 -15.17 5.00
N VAL A 178 -8.90 -15.96 4.50
CA VAL A 178 -8.71 -16.26 3.07
C VAL A 178 -8.97 -17.74 2.88
N LYS A 179 -10.13 -18.10 2.33
CA LYS A 179 -10.58 -19.50 2.26
C LYS A 179 -10.87 -19.89 0.82
N SER A 180 -10.09 -20.84 0.31
CA SER A 180 -10.20 -21.32 -1.08
C SER A 180 -10.22 -20.16 -2.10
N CYS A 181 -9.38 -19.15 -1.88
CA CYS A 181 -9.39 -17.89 -2.61
C CYS A 181 -7.96 -17.47 -2.91
N ASN A 182 -7.65 -17.19 -4.17
CA ASN A 182 -6.29 -16.92 -4.61
C ASN A 182 -5.98 -15.43 -4.75
N ASN A 183 -4.70 -15.07 -4.63
CA ASN A 183 -4.17 -13.73 -4.88
C ASN A 183 -4.81 -12.63 -4.00
N VAL A 184 -5.06 -12.93 -2.74
CA VAL A 184 -5.52 -11.94 -1.77
C VAL A 184 -4.33 -11.20 -1.18
N THR A 185 -4.45 -9.87 -1.03
CA THR A 185 -3.42 -9.02 -0.44
C THR A 185 -3.94 -8.37 0.85
N VAL A 186 -3.18 -8.52 1.93
CA VAL A 186 -3.39 -7.82 3.20
C VAL A 186 -2.18 -6.94 3.47
N LYS A 187 -2.37 -5.62 3.47
CA LYS A 187 -1.23 -4.71 3.57
C LYS A 187 -1.51 -3.45 4.39
N ASN A 188 -0.41 -2.82 4.86
CA ASN A 188 -0.42 -1.53 5.57
C ASN A 188 -1.36 -1.50 6.78
N SER A 189 -1.75 -2.66 7.29
CA SER A 189 -2.79 -2.80 8.31
C SER A 189 -2.20 -3.12 9.68
N ARG A 190 -2.97 -2.88 10.72
CA ARG A 190 -2.56 -3.07 12.11
C ARG A 190 -3.49 -4.06 12.80
N PHE A 191 -2.90 -5.01 13.51
CA PHE A 191 -3.60 -6.05 14.24
C PHE A 191 -3.15 -6.00 15.70
N TYR A 192 -4.06 -5.61 16.58
CA TYR A 192 -3.79 -5.43 18.01
C TYR A 192 -4.50 -6.48 18.83
N GLY A 193 -3.71 -7.13 19.69
CA GLY A 193 -4.22 -8.15 20.56
C GLY A 193 -4.72 -9.36 19.78
N GLY A 194 -5.49 -10.11 20.43
CA GLY A 194 -6.23 -11.24 19.95
C GLY A 194 -7.09 -11.69 21.08
N TYR A 195 -8.02 -12.53 20.78
CA TYR A 195 -9.02 -13.02 21.69
C TYR A 195 -8.45 -13.51 23.04
N ALA A 196 -7.24 -14.03 23.04
CA ALA A 196 -6.59 -14.54 24.24
C ALA A 196 -6.16 -13.46 25.25
N THR A 197 -6.09 -12.17 24.90
CA THR A 197 -5.88 -11.12 25.90
C THR A 197 -7.04 -11.02 26.90
N LYS A 198 -8.25 -11.36 26.50
CA LYS A 198 -9.40 -11.53 27.42
C LYS A 198 -9.36 -12.88 28.15
N LEU A 199 -8.78 -13.91 27.55
CA LEU A 199 -8.70 -15.27 28.07
C LEU A 199 -7.63 -15.51 29.12
N VAL A 200 -6.57 -14.73 29.06
CA VAL A 200 -5.44 -14.82 30.03
C VAL A 200 -5.90 -14.63 31.46
N ASN A 201 -7.04 -14.00 31.67
CA ASN A 201 -7.63 -13.75 32.99
C ASN A 201 -8.73 -14.75 33.37
N ASP A 202 -9.12 -15.70 32.50
CA ASP A 202 -10.13 -16.72 32.80
C ASP A 202 -9.48 -18.10 32.99
N PRO A 203 -9.47 -18.64 34.23
CA PRO A 203 -8.85 -19.90 34.53
C PRO A 203 -9.57 -21.12 33.93
N THR A 204 -10.76 -20.95 33.36
CA THR A 204 -11.58 -22.03 32.81
C THR A 204 -11.32 -22.29 31.33
N VAL A 205 -10.53 -21.46 30.68
CA VAL A 205 -10.31 -21.51 29.23
C VAL A 205 -9.08 -22.32 28.88
N ASN A 206 -9.25 -23.28 27.95
CA ASN A 206 -8.15 -24.08 27.43
C ASN A 206 -7.25 -23.24 26.51
N LYS A 207 -5.95 -23.28 26.74
CA LYS A 207 -4.89 -22.49 26.08
C LYS A 207 -4.72 -22.74 24.58
N GLU A 208 -5.23 -23.84 24.05
CA GLU A 208 -5.04 -24.23 22.66
C GLU A 208 -5.99 -23.52 21.67
N GLN A 209 -6.81 -22.60 22.17
CA GLN A 209 -7.79 -21.85 21.36
C GLN A 209 -7.43 -20.38 21.30
N GLY A 210 -6.32 -20.10 20.67
CA GLY A 210 -5.94 -18.72 20.41
C GLY A 210 -6.38 -18.23 19.03
N SER A 211 -6.18 -16.96 18.82
CA SER A 211 -6.48 -16.26 17.57
C SER A 211 -5.60 -16.74 16.42
N LYS A 212 -6.20 -16.84 15.25
CA LYS A 212 -5.49 -16.95 13.95
C LYS A 212 -5.80 -15.68 13.18
N VAL A 213 -5.10 -14.60 13.51
CA VAL A 213 -5.49 -13.24 13.11
C VAL A 213 -5.62 -13.11 11.60
N ILE A 214 -4.66 -13.60 10.82
CA ILE A 214 -4.83 -13.86 9.39
C ILE A 214 -4.84 -15.36 9.18
N ALA A 215 -5.97 -15.92 8.77
CA ALA A 215 -6.13 -17.34 8.51
C ALA A 215 -6.25 -17.62 7.01
N VAL A 216 -5.28 -18.37 6.47
CA VAL A 216 -5.21 -18.75 5.06
C VAL A 216 -5.42 -20.25 4.93
N GLY A 217 -6.44 -20.66 4.17
CA GLY A 217 -6.77 -22.06 3.99
C GLY A 217 -7.20 -22.40 2.55
N GLY A 218 -6.54 -23.38 1.93
CA GLY A 218 -6.82 -23.81 0.56
C GLY A 218 -6.58 -22.72 -0.49
N SER A 219 -5.61 -21.83 -0.26
CA SER A 219 -5.42 -20.59 -1.04
C SER A 219 -3.96 -20.43 -1.46
N PHE A 220 -3.73 -19.88 -2.65
CA PHE A 220 -2.41 -19.62 -3.21
C PHE A 220 -2.20 -18.15 -3.51
N PHE A 221 -0.92 -17.73 -3.54
CA PHE A 221 -0.50 -16.35 -3.85
C PHE A 221 -1.08 -15.30 -2.90
N THR A 222 -1.23 -15.64 -1.62
CA THR A 222 -1.63 -14.66 -0.61
C THR A 222 -0.45 -13.76 -0.26
N ASN A 223 -0.62 -12.44 -0.37
CA ASN A 223 0.40 -11.46 -0.03
C ASN A 223 0.04 -10.77 1.28
N ILE A 224 0.96 -10.77 2.24
CA ILE A 224 0.80 -10.13 3.56
C ILE A 224 1.99 -9.18 3.73
N GLU A 225 1.75 -7.88 3.54
CA GLU A 225 2.82 -6.92 3.31
C GLU A 225 2.71 -5.68 4.21
N ASN A 226 3.82 -5.27 4.84
CA ASN A 226 3.92 -4.02 5.60
C ASN A 226 2.87 -3.85 6.70
N ASN A 227 2.47 -4.94 7.35
CA ASN A 227 1.51 -4.92 8.45
C ASN A 227 2.22 -4.90 9.81
N ILE A 228 1.48 -4.50 10.84
CA ILE A 228 1.92 -4.55 12.24
C ILE A 228 1.01 -5.51 13.01
N PHE A 229 1.61 -6.51 13.66
CA PHE A 229 0.94 -7.44 14.56
C PHE A 229 1.51 -7.25 15.97
N ASP A 230 0.70 -6.83 16.92
CA ASP A 230 1.15 -6.54 18.29
C ASP A 230 0.27 -7.21 19.34
N GLY A 231 0.89 -8.06 20.18
CA GLY A 231 0.23 -8.73 21.30
C GLY A 231 -0.68 -9.89 20.90
N VAL A 232 -0.45 -10.55 19.77
CA VAL A 232 -1.22 -11.71 19.33
C VAL A 232 -0.79 -12.95 20.12
N VAL A 233 -1.73 -13.60 20.77
CA VAL A 233 -1.43 -14.69 21.72
C VAL A 233 -1.32 -16.07 21.07
N LEU A 234 -1.80 -16.28 19.86
CA LEU A 234 -1.52 -17.52 19.13
C LEU A 234 -0.92 -17.18 17.77
N ASP A 235 -1.60 -17.50 16.66
CA ASP A 235 -1.04 -17.31 15.33
C ASP A 235 -1.36 -15.89 14.82
N ALA A 236 -0.36 -15.02 14.66
CA ALA A 236 -0.61 -13.77 13.95
C ALA A 236 -0.96 -14.06 12.47
N ILE A 237 -0.24 -14.98 11.84
CA ILE A 237 -0.54 -15.50 10.52
C ILE A 237 -0.57 -17.03 10.59
N SER A 238 -1.66 -17.63 10.17
CA SER A 238 -1.84 -19.10 10.08
C SER A 238 -2.08 -19.49 8.64
N ILE A 239 -1.19 -20.34 8.09
CA ILE A 239 -1.30 -20.91 6.76
C ILE A 239 -1.56 -22.42 6.87
N ALA A 240 -2.69 -22.88 6.33
CA ALA A 240 -3.15 -24.25 6.49
C ALA A 240 -3.84 -24.79 5.23
N GLN A 241 -4.23 -26.06 5.26
CA GLN A 241 -5.10 -26.70 4.27
C GLN A 241 -4.63 -26.57 2.81
N ALA A 242 -3.43 -27.07 2.51
CA ALA A 242 -2.88 -27.08 1.15
C ALA A 242 -2.80 -25.66 0.51
N SER A 243 -2.39 -24.67 1.28
CA SER A 243 -2.08 -23.31 0.79
C SER A 243 -0.60 -23.22 0.42
N GLY A 244 -0.25 -22.36 -0.54
CA GLY A 244 1.13 -22.17 -0.97
C GLY A 244 1.37 -20.83 -1.66
N ASP A 245 2.61 -20.62 -2.14
CA ASP A 245 3.04 -19.41 -2.86
C ASP A 245 2.72 -18.12 -2.11
N ALA A 246 2.67 -18.14 -0.78
CA ALA A 246 2.40 -16.96 0.02
C ALA A 246 3.65 -16.08 0.12
N LYS A 247 3.43 -14.77 0.20
CA LYS A 247 4.46 -13.77 0.45
C LYS A 247 4.15 -13.02 1.73
N ILE A 248 5.05 -13.11 2.71
CA ILE A 248 4.95 -12.43 4.01
C ILE A 248 6.16 -11.50 4.09
N ILE A 249 5.97 -10.22 3.72
CA ILE A 249 7.08 -9.32 3.43
C ILE A 249 6.92 -7.98 4.17
N GLY A 250 8.01 -7.51 4.80
CA GLY A 250 8.07 -6.17 5.39
C GLY A 250 7.18 -5.97 6.62
N ASN A 251 6.68 -7.05 7.23
CA ASN A 251 5.79 -6.94 8.39
C ASN A 251 6.58 -6.76 9.69
N THR A 252 5.94 -6.15 10.67
CA THR A 252 6.46 -6.03 12.03
C THR A 252 5.60 -6.83 13.00
N PHE A 253 6.22 -7.79 13.67
CA PHE A 253 5.61 -8.64 14.68
C PHE A 253 6.16 -8.24 16.05
N LYS A 254 5.29 -7.91 17.00
CA LYS A 254 5.67 -7.50 18.35
C LYS A 254 4.89 -8.27 19.42
N ASN A 255 5.60 -8.75 20.43
CA ASN A 255 4.96 -9.37 21.60
C ASN A 255 4.00 -10.53 21.24
N ASN A 256 4.23 -11.21 20.12
CA ASN A 256 3.38 -12.32 19.66
C ASN A 256 3.91 -13.66 20.18
N VAL A 257 3.04 -14.61 20.48
CA VAL A 257 3.45 -15.97 20.86
C VAL A 257 3.94 -16.71 19.61
N TYR A 258 3.06 -16.98 18.65
CA TYR A 258 3.45 -17.41 17.32
C TYR A 258 3.24 -16.26 16.35
N SER A 259 4.27 -15.88 15.62
CA SER A 259 4.10 -14.86 14.59
C SER A 259 3.60 -15.47 13.29
N ILE A 260 4.17 -16.61 12.88
CA ILE A 260 3.77 -17.32 11.65
C ILE A 260 3.66 -18.81 11.94
N PHE A 261 2.54 -19.40 11.58
CA PHE A 261 2.24 -20.81 11.81
C PHE A 261 1.81 -21.53 10.53
N PHE A 262 2.46 -22.64 10.22
CA PHE A 262 2.10 -23.52 9.12
C PHE A 262 1.50 -24.82 9.65
N GLY A 263 0.19 -25.01 9.45
CA GLY A 263 -0.58 -26.11 10.02
C GLY A 263 -1.21 -27.03 8.99
N GLY A 264 -0.43 -27.85 8.27
CA GLY A 264 -0.97 -28.84 7.34
C GLY A 264 -1.11 -28.35 5.91
N ALA A 265 -0.13 -27.61 5.44
CA ALA A 265 -0.10 -27.02 4.11
C ALA A 265 0.92 -27.70 3.20
N SER A 266 0.65 -27.68 1.90
CA SER A 266 1.70 -27.65 0.90
C SER A 266 2.18 -26.19 0.85
N THR A 267 3.42 -25.94 1.25
CA THR A 267 3.95 -24.56 1.36
C THR A 267 4.93 -24.23 0.25
N ASP A 268 4.93 -25.00 -0.81
CA ASP A 268 5.80 -24.77 -1.95
C ASP A 268 5.75 -23.31 -2.38
N GLY A 269 6.91 -22.64 -2.42
CA GLY A 269 7.03 -21.28 -2.87
C GLY A 269 6.67 -20.18 -1.85
N THR A 270 6.54 -20.48 -0.56
CA THR A 270 6.27 -19.45 0.45
C THR A 270 7.53 -18.67 0.83
N PHE A 271 7.46 -17.34 0.73
CA PHE A 271 8.52 -16.41 1.07
C PHE A 271 8.19 -15.60 2.31
N ILE A 272 9.10 -15.60 3.28
CA ILE A 272 9.05 -14.79 4.50
C ILE A 272 10.29 -13.93 4.51
N SER A 273 10.16 -12.66 4.09
CA SER A 273 11.33 -11.79 3.95
C SER A 273 11.12 -10.38 4.46
N ASP A 274 12.22 -9.74 4.83
CA ASP A 274 12.25 -8.34 5.25
C ASP A 274 11.35 -8.02 6.46
N ASN A 275 10.98 -9.04 7.26
CA ASN A 275 10.13 -8.85 8.43
C ASN A 275 10.99 -8.56 9.68
N THR A 276 10.38 -7.87 10.63
CA THR A 276 10.96 -7.63 11.96
C THR A 276 10.13 -8.35 13.03
N PHE A 277 10.79 -9.17 13.85
CA PHE A 277 10.20 -9.89 14.97
C PHE A 277 10.80 -9.34 16.28
N GLU A 278 9.97 -8.69 17.10
CA GLU A 278 10.37 -8.06 18.37
C GLU A 278 9.69 -8.74 19.55
N ASN A 279 10.46 -9.30 20.49
CA ASN A 279 9.92 -9.91 21.71
C ASN A 279 8.81 -10.94 21.40
N CYS A 280 9.03 -11.79 20.40
CA CYS A 280 8.12 -12.84 20.00
C CYS A 280 8.56 -14.20 20.51
N GLY A 281 7.67 -15.19 20.54
CA GLY A 281 7.95 -16.55 21.01
C GLY A 281 7.81 -16.72 22.53
N ILE A 282 7.24 -15.74 23.22
CA ILE A 282 7.06 -15.76 24.67
C ILE A 282 5.58 -15.68 25.00
N TYR A 283 5.15 -16.50 25.92
CA TYR A 283 3.87 -16.36 26.58
C TYR A 283 4.05 -15.92 28.02
N ASN A 284 3.57 -14.74 28.36
CA ASN A 284 3.53 -14.22 29.71
C ASN A 284 2.07 -13.95 30.10
N GLY A 285 1.47 -14.88 30.82
CA GLY A 285 0.06 -14.79 31.18
C GLY A 285 -0.28 -15.55 32.44
N THR A 286 -1.58 -15.75 32.70
CA THR A 286 -2.05 -16.56 33.85
C THR A 286 -2.72 -17.82 33.36
N PHE A 287 -2.49 -18.93 34.04
CA PHE A 287 -3.18 -20.18 33.83
C PHE A 287 -3.70 -20.73 35.15
N ASN A 288 -4.99 -21.03 35.22
CA ASN A 288 -5.66 -21.42 36.46
C ASN A 288 -5.40 -20.42 37.62
N GLY A 289 -5.39 -19.12 37.31
CA GLY A 289 -5.15 -18.07 38.27
C GLY A 289 -3.69 -17.93 38.76
N GLN A 290 -2.77 -18.71 38.22
CA GLN A 290 -1.34 -18.61 38.53
C GLN A 290 -0.58 -17.97 37.35
N PRO A 291 0.36 -17.06 37.62
CA PRO A 291 1.25 -16.54 36.60
C PRO A 291 1.98 -17.69 35.90
N VAL A 292 1.96 -17.70 34.57
CA VAL A 292 2.68 -18.66 33.74
C VAL A 292 3.54 -17.91 32.75
N TYR A 293 4.80 -18.24 32.77
CA TYR A 293 5.78 -17.73 31.80
C TYR A 293 6.29 -18.93 31.00
N TRP A 294 6.14 -18.88 29.69
CA TRP A 294 6.72 -19.84 28.76
C TRP A 294 7.59 -19.10 27.75
N ASP A 295 8.84 -19.49 27.65
CA ASP A 295 9.89 -18.86 26.88
C ASP A 295 10.37 -19.70 25.68
N ALA A 296 9.59 -20.69 25.26
CA ALA A 296 10.02 -21.66 24.25
C ALA A 296 8.96 -21.93 23.17
N TYR A 297 8.23 -20.90 22.75
CA TYR A 297 7.42 -21.01 21.54
C TYR A 297 8.22 -20.55 20.32
N PRO A 298 8.15 -21.26 19.19
CA PRO A 298 8.79 -20.81 17.96
C PRO A 298 8.12 -19.53 17.46
N VAL A 299 8.93 -18.56 17.04
CA VAL A 299 8.43 -17.35 16.41
C VAL A 299 7.80 -17.69 15.04
N ILE A 300 8.44 -18.56 14.29
CA ILE A 300 7.92 -19.17 13.05
C ILE A 300 7.85 -20.68 13.26
N SER A 301 6.65 -21.23 13.18
CA SER A 301 6.41 -22.67 13.39
C SER A 301 5.99 -23.34 12.08
N ILE A 302 6.79 -24.32 11.63
CA ILE A 302 6.57 -25.11 10.41
C ILE A 302 6.18 -26.52 10.84
N GLN A 303 4.90 -26.78 11.15
CA GLN A 303 4.48 -28.05 11.72
C GLN A 303 4.13 -29.11 10.69
N LYS A 304 3.48 -28.74 9.60
CA LYS A 304 2.96 -29.70 8.63
C LYS A 304 3.26 -29.28 7.18
N ALA A 305 4.26 -28.43 7.02
CA ALA A 305 4.73 -28.03 5.72
C ALA A 305 5.76 -29.03 5.19
N SER A 306 5.62 -29.45 3.98
CA SER A 306 6.51 -30.46 3.40
C SER A 306 7.73 -29.90 2.71
N SER A 307 7.66 -28.69 2.13
CA SER A 307 8.78 -28.10 1.37
C SER A 307 8.53 -26.64 0.96
N GLY A 308 9.54 -25.98 0.41
CA GLY A 308 9.39 -24.71 -0.27
C GLY A 308 9.19 -23.48 0.62
N VAL A 309 9.82 -23.43 1.80
CA VAL A 309 9.77 -22.28 2.71
C VAL A 309 11.10 -21.54 2.65
N TYR A 310 11.02 -20.26 2.28
CA TYR A 310 12.18 -19.36 2.17
C TYR A 310 12.06 -18.26 3.22
N ILE A 311 12.97 -18.25 4.20
CA ILE A 311 13.02 -17.29 5.33
C ILE A 311 14.30 -16.49 5.15
N ASP A 312 14.15 -15.33 4.48
CA ASP A 312 15.31 -14.55 4.03
C ASP A 312 15.26 -13.11 4.55
N ASN A 313 16.42 -12.60 4.95
CA ASN A 313 16.58 -11.19 5.29
C ASN A 313 15.61 -10.65 6.37
N ASN A 314 15.22 -11.46 7.34
CA ASN A 314 14.41 -11.00 8.47
C ASN A 314 15.31 -10.54 9.63
N THR A 315 14.77 -9.66 10.45
CA THR A 315 15.42 -9.23 11.71
C THR A 315 14.68 -9.82 12.90
N PHE A 316 15.36 -10.64 13.69
CA PHE A 316 14.85 -11.18 14.94
C PHE A 316 15.49 -10.43 16.11
N LYS A 317 14.70 -9.67 16.87
CA LYS A 317 15.09 -9.09 18.16
C LYS A 317 14.73 -10.11 19.23
N ALA A 318 15.65 -11.05 19.42
CA ALA A 318 15.44 -12.25 20.21
C ALA A 318 15.55 -11.98 21.71
N VAL A 319 14.85 -12.78 22.47
CA VAL A 319 14.86 -12.85 23.94
C VAL A 319 15.43 -14.18 24.40
N THR A 320 15.79 -14.28 25.66
CA THR A 320 16.38 -15.49 26.25
C THR A 320 15.57 -16.76 25.97
N ASN A 321 16.25 -17.89 25.69
CA ASN A 321 15.68 -19.21 25.39
C ASN A 321 14.71 -19.27 24.19
N ASN A 322 14.82 -18.39 23.23
CA ASN A 322 13.91 -18.29 22.11
C ASN A 322 14.21 -19.32 21.01
N TRP A 323 13.18 -19.99 20.50
CA TRP A 323 13.25 -20.74 19.24
C TRP A 323 12.74 -19.84 18.13
N LEU A 324 13.61 -19.38 17.25
CA LEU A 324 13.18 -18.41 16.25
C LEU A 324 12.38 -19.12 15.15
N ILE A 325 12.86 -20.26 14.66
CA ILE A 325 12.19 -21.06 13.65
C ILE A 325 12.17 -22.50 14.14
N ALA A 326 11.01 -23.14 14.16
CA ALA A 326 10.89 -24.57 14.41
C ALA A 326 10.27 -25.29 13.22
N ALA A 327 10.90 -26.36 12.76
CA ALA A 327 10.38 -27.24 11.72
C ALA A 327 10.16 -28.65 12.28
N GLU A 328 8.97 -29.22 12.06
CA GLU A 328 8.60 -30.51 12.63
C GLU A 328 8.55 -31.61 11.55
N GLN A 329 9.30 -32.67 11.78
CA GLN A 329 9.29 -33.89 10.99
C GLN A 329 8.70 -35.04 11.80
N GLY A 330 7.94 -35.95 11.20
CA GLY A 330 7.41 -37.04 11.99
C GLY A 330 6.50 -38.03 11.27
N ASN A 331 5.62 -38.64 12.03
CA ASN A 331 4.75 -39.70 11.56
C ASN A 331 3.62 -39.16 10.66
N THR A 332 3.57 -39.66 9.42
CA THR A 332 2.54 -39.31 8.44
C THR A 332 1.11 -39.62 8.91
N ALA A 333 0.92 -40.57 9.82
CA ALA A 333 -0.38 -40.87 10.40
C ALA A 333 -0.96 -39.72 11.22
N HIS A 334 -0.11 -38.81 11.70
CA HIS A 334 -0.52 -37.56 12.40
C HIS A 334 -0.42 -36.33 11.52
N GLY A 335 -0.18 -36.51 10.22
CA GLY A 335 -0.10 -35.43 9.25
C GLY A 335 1.22 -34.65 9.27
N TYR A 336 2.26 -35.12 9.95
CA TYR A 336 3.60 -34.55 9.87
C TYR A 336 4.35 -35.11 8.65
N PRO A 337 5.18 -34.32 7.97
CA PRO A 337 5.95 -34.79 6.84
C PRO A 337 6.98 -35.83 7.25
N SER A 338 7.15 -36.88 6.44
CA SER A 338 8.20 -37.90 6.66
C SER A 338 9.60 -37.38 6.38
N THR A 339 9.70 -36.36 5.52
CA THR A 339 10.94 -35.64 5.16
C THR A 339 10.70 -34.14 5.22
N LEU A 340 11.70 -33.41 5.69
CA LEU A 340 11.76 -31.95 5.53
C LEU A 340 12.67 -31.66 4.36
N GLY A 341 12.25 -30.80 3.45
CA GLY A 341 13.05 -30.40 2.31
C GLY A 341 12.80 -28.96 1.88
N ASN A 342 13.75 -28.41 1.13
CA ASN A 342 13.66 -27.09 0.55
C ASN A 342 13.26 -25.98 1.56
N ILE A 343 13.88 -26.02 2.75
CA ILE A 343 13.77 -24.98 3.78
C ILE A 343 15.04 -24.16 3.71
N ASN A 344 14.88 -22.87 3.35
CA ASN A 344 15.98 -21.95 3.21
C ASN A 344 15.88 -20.86 4.28
N VAL A 345 16.87 -20.82 5.16
CA VAL A 345 16.98 -19.81 6.22
C VAL A 345 18.24 -19.00 5.96
N THR A 346 18.08 -17.87 5.28
CA THR A 346 19.21 -17.16 4.72
C THR A 346 19.20 -15.67 5.09
N ASN A 347 20.38 -15.09 5.25
CA ASN A 347 20.58 -13.64 5.43
C ASN A 347 19.77 -13.00 6.56
N ASN A 348 19.31 -13.78 7.56
CA ASN A 348 18.55 -13.22 8.67
C ASN A 348 19.51 -12.60 9.71
N LYS A 349 19.08 -11.53 10.32
CA LYS A 349 19.81 -10.83 11.36
C LYS A 349 19.19 -11.14 12.73
N ILE A 350 19.99 -11.68 13.65
CA ILE A 350 19.56 -11.98 15.01
C ILE A 350 20.28 -11.00 15.96
N VAL A 351 19.50 -10.19 16.66
CA VAL A 351 20.01 -9.21 17.63
C VAL A 351 19.29 -9.37 18.96
N LYS A 352 19.85 -8.80 20.01
CA LYS A 352 19.21 -8.78 21.32
C LYS A 352 17.99 -7.86 21.32
N TYR A 353 16.89 -8.31 21.90
CA TYR A 353 15.75 -7.42 22.16
C TYR A 353 16.12 -6.32 23.14
N ASN A 354 16.74 -6.70 24.27
CA ASN A 354 17.33 -5.78 25.23
C ASN A 354 18.85 -6.00 25.28
N LYS A 355 19.61 -4.95 25.57
CA LYS A 355 21.08 -5.01 25.60
C LYS A 355 21.64 -6.07 26.56
N ASP A 356 20.91 -6.38 27.61
CA ASP A 356 21.33 -7.30 28.69
C ASP A 356 20.79 -8.74 28.49
N GLU A 357 20.10 -9.04 27.34
CA GLU A 357 19.61 -10.38 27.04
C GLU A 357 20.76 -11.38 26.91
N ASP A 358 20.59 -12.55 27.54
CA ASP A 358 21.44 -13.72 27.32
C ASP A 358 20.84 -14.58 26.20
N LEU A 359 21.49 -14.66 25.06
CA LEU A 359 21.04 -15.43 23.92
C LEU A 359 21.63 -16.85 23.85
N SER A 360 22.31 -17.34 24.90
CA SER A 360 22.92 -18.68 24.91
C SER A 360 21.92 -19.84 24.72
N GLY A 361 20.64 -19.62 25.02
CA GLY A 361 19.55 -20.58 24.78
C GLY A 361 18.75 -20.35 23.49
N VAL A 362 19.14 -19.35 22.67
CA VAL A 362 18.43 -19.01 21.45
C VAL A 362 18.91 -19.86 20.28
N THR A 363 17.97 -20.43 19.55
CA THR A 363 18.22 -21.25 18.34
C THR A 363 17.57 -20.60 17.12
N LEU A 364 18.32 -20.43 16.01
CA LEU A 364 17.73 -19.93 14.78
C LEU A 364 16.79 -20.95 14.13
N LEU A 365 17.28 -22.15 13.82
CA LEU A 365 16.45 -23.24 13.30
C LEU A 365 16.49 -24.44 14.23
N HIS A 366 15.33 -24.84 14.73
CA HIS A 366 15.13 -26.01 15.55
C HIS A 366 14.33 -27.05 14.77
N ILE A 367 14.91 -28.21 14.52
CA ILE A 367 14.24 -29.32 13.86
C ILE A 367 13.78 -30.33 14.91
N LEU A 368 12.48 -30.56 14.95
CA LEU A 368 11.84 -31.51 15.85
C LEU A 368 11.49 -32.80 15.10
N CYS A 369 12.19 -33.89 15.41
CA CYS A 369 11.89 -35.19 14.86
C CYS A 369 10.90 -35.94 15.78
N ARG A 370 9.61 -35.92 15.43
CA ARG A 370 8.60 -36.65 16.18
C ARG A 370 8.67 -38.13 15.84
N ALA A 371 8.48 -39.01 16.86
CA ALA A 371 8.52 -40.46 16.76
C ALA A 371 9.90 -41.08 16.45
N GLY A 372 11.00 -40.40 16.76
CA GLY A 372 12.34 -40.99 16.72
C GLY A 372 12.91 -41.32 15.33
N ALA A 373 12.29 -40.86 14.27
CA ALA A 373 12.75 -41.06 12.91
C ALA A 373 13.59 -39.87 12.45
N LEU A 374 14.90 -40.02 12.41
CA LEU A 374 15.81 -39.18 11.63
C LEU A 374 15.69 -39.64 10.17
N ASN A 375 14.81 -39.04 9.42
CA ASN A 375 14.78 -39.25 7.97
C ASN A 375 15.74 -38.26 7.30
N PRO A 376 16.24 -38.54 6.09
CA PRO A 376 17.16 -37.64 5.41
C PRO A 376 16.54 -36.29 5.23
N TYR A 377 17.33 -35.24 5.50
CA TYR A 377 16.99 -33.87 5.24
C TYR A 377 17.46 -33.54 3.82
N ASP A 378 16.53 -33.27 2.95
CA ASP A 378 16.85 -32.86 1.60
C ASP A 378 16.72 -31.33 1.50
N ASP A 379 17.79 -30.66 1.05
CA ASP A 379 17.80 -29.23 0.72
C ASP A 379 17.42 -28.27 1.87
N ILE A 380 17.97 -28.49 3.07
CA ILE A 380 17.89 -27.50 4.15
C ILE A 380 19.13 -26.60 4.10
N THR A 381 18.93 -25.32 3.88
CA THR A 381 19.99 -24.31 3.79
C THR A 381 19.89 -23.34 4.95
N VAL A 382 20.99 -23.18 5.71
CA VAL A 382 21.10 -22.20 6.80
C VAL A 382 22.40 -21.42 6.59
N THR A 383 22.34 -20.34 5.80
CA THR A 383 23.55 -19.61 5.36
C THR A 383 23.35 -18.09 5.39
N GLY A 384 24.43 -17.34 5.48
CA GLY A 384 24.41 -15.88 5.41
C GLY A 384 23.74 -15.18 6.61
N ASN A 385 23.37 -15.92 7.66
CA ASN A 385 22.70 -15.34 8.82
C ASN A 385 23.70 -14.64 9.74
N ASP A 386 23.36 -13.47 10.25
CA ASP A 386 24.15 -12.66 11.16
C ASP A 386 23.73 -12.92 12.62
N PHE A 387 24.66 -13.42 13.43
CA PHE A 387 24.39 -13.81 14.80
C PHE A 387 25.18 -12.96 15.78
N VAL A 388 24.54 -12.51 16.86
CA VAL A 388 25.24 -12.09 18.06
C VAL A 388 25.70 -13.33 18.87
N ASP A 389 26.70 -13.14 19.70
CA ASP A 389 27.24 -14.23 20.54
C ASP A 389 26.14 -14.92 21.38
N GLY A 390 26.18 -16.23 21.44
CA GLY A 390 25.25 -17.08 22.17
C GLY A 390 24.19 -17.80 21.35
N VAL A 391 23.87 -17.31 20.14
CA VAL A 391 22.84 -17.93 19.28
C VAL A 391 23.38 -19.22 18.64
N THR A 392 22.60 -20.30 18.72
CA THR A 392 22.86 -21.57 18.03
C THR A 392 22.21 -21.58 16.65
N PRO A 393 22.95 -21.78 15.55
CA PRO A 393 22.36 -21.74 14.20
C PRO A 393 21.34 -22.84 13.95
N LEU A 394 21.60 -24.05 14.40
CA LEU A 394 20.76 -25.22 14.17
C LEU A 394 20.82 -26.18 15.34
N VAL A 395 19.66 -26.69 15.76
CA VAL A 395 19.51 -27.80 16.71
C VAL A 395 18.56 -28.82 16.12
N VAL A 396 18.87 -30.13 16.27
CA VAL A 396 17.99 -31.22 15.86
C VAL A 396 17.69 -32.09 17.06
N TRP A 397 16.43 -32.21 17.43
CA TRP A 397 15.97 -33.11 18.47
C TRP A 397 15.45 -34.42 17.88
N ALA A 398 16.04 -35.54 18.31
CA ALA A 398 15.76 -36.87 17.74
C ALA A 398 14.55 -37.60 18.35
N ASN A 399 13.86 -37.03 19.36
CA ASN A 399 12.72 -37.68 20.03
C ASN A 399 11.65 -36.69 20.48
N ASP A 400 10.42 -37.18 20.61
CA ASP A 400 9.30 -36.43 21.19
C ASP A 400 9.70 -35.83 22.55
N TRP A 401 9.73 -34.47 22.63
CA TRP A 401 9.86 -33.68 23.87
C TRP A 401 11.13 -33.94 24.72
N GLY A 402 12.28 -33.81 24.08
CA GLY A 402 13.47 -33.37 24.76
C GLY A 402 14.24 -34.38 25.61
N SER A 403 14.99 -35.28 24.98
CA SER A 403 15.99 -36.01 25.74
C SER A 403 17.39 -36.08 25.15
N GLU A 404 17.66 -35.75 23.91
CA GLU A 404 19.05 -35.67 23.41
C GLU A 404 19.17 -34.71 22.21
N ASP A 405 20.03 -33.71 22.35
CA ASP A 405 20.57 -32.94 21.25
C ASP A 405 21.44 -33.83 20.36
N LYS A 406 20.94 -34.22 19.22
CA LYS A 406 21.77 -34.82 18.17
C LYS A 406 21.80 -33.83 17.00
N THR A 407 22.85 -33.03 16.95
CA THR A 407 23.19 -32.35 15.71
C THR A 407 23.70 -33.45 14.77
N PRO A 408 23.00 -33.75 13.64
CA PRO A 408 23.49 -34.74 12.69
C PRO A 408 24.84 -34.25 12.15
N SER A 409 25.83 -35.17 12.17
CA SER A 409 27.16 -34.91 11.58
C SER A 409 27.12 -34.55 10.07
N ASP A 410 25.97 -34.81 9.46
CA ASP A 410 25.77 -34.74 8.01
C ASP A 410 25.14 -33.40 7.54
N ILE A 411 24.61 -32.58 8.48
CA ILE A 411 24.20 -31.22 8.13
C ILE A 411 25.46 -30.38 8.22
N VAL A 412 26.14 -30.26 7.08
CA VAL A 412 27.17 -29.24 6.90
C VAL A 412 26.45 -27.91 6.91
N ILE A 413 26.55 -27.15 7.99
CA ILE A 413 26.34 -25.72 7.94
C ILE A 413 27.61 -25.19 7.29
N PRO A 414 27.65 -24.87 5.99
CA PRO A 414 28.82 -24.25 5.42
C PRO A 414 29.02 -22.98 6.24
N ALA A 415 30.24 -22.73 6.71
CA ALA A 415 30.60 -21.36 7.05
C ALA A 415 30.21 -20.53 5.84
N ALA A 416 29.20 -19.68 5.96
CA ALA A 416 28.67 -18.96 4.82
C ALA A 416 29.83 -18.24 4.16
N ASP A 417 30.04 -18.49 2.87
CA ASP A 417 30.93 -17.63 2.12
C ASP A 417 30.34 -16.21 2.25
N PRO A 418 31.12 -15.24 2.68
CA PRO A 418 30.62 -13.89 2.87
C PRO A 418 29.92 -13.41 1.61
N VAL A 419 28.71 -12.89 1.74
CA VAL A 419 27.96 -12.36 0.60
C VAL A 419 28.83 -11.33 -0.12
N GLN A 420 29.06 -11.51 -1.39
CA GLN A 420 29.85 -10.58 -2.18
C GLN A 420 29.22 -9.20 -2.14
N THR A 421 30.04 -8.18 -1.94
CA THR A 421 29.58 -6.80 -1.85
C THR A 421 30.20 -5.93 -2.92
N GLN A 422 29.58 -4.80 -3.16
CA GLN A 422 30.08 -3.76 -4.06
C GLN A 422 29.86 -2.40 -3.45
N ILE A 423 30.91 -1.60 -3.36
CA ILE A 423 30.81 -0.15 -3.16
C ILE A 423 30.77 0.51 -4.53
N ALA A 424 29.78 1.34 -4.78
CA ALA A 424 29.68 2.15 -5.97
C ALA A 424 29.61 3.64 -5.60
N ILE A 425 30.45 4.45 -6.23
CA ILE A 425 30.34 5.90 -6.09
C ILE A 425 29.21 6.39 -6.97
N THR A 426 28.18 6.94 -6.33
CA THR A 426 26.92 7.30 -6.99
C THR A 426 26.82 8.78 -7.31
N SER A 427 27.54 9.65 -6.60
CA SER A 427 27.57 11.07 -6.92
C SER A 427 28.82 11.77 -6.40
N VAL A 428 29.26 12.78 -7.18
CA VAL A 428 30.23 13.79 -6.75
C VAL A 428 29.62 15.15 -7.05
N VAL A 429 29.21 15.87 -6.00
CA VAL A 429 28.58 17.20 -6.13
C VAL A 429 29.41 18.21 -5.35
N GLY A 430 30.14 19.04 -6.07
CA GLY A 430 31.20 19.85 -5.49
C GLY A 430 32.31 18.96 -4.94
N ASN A 431 32.64 19.12 -3.67
CA ASN A 431 33.56 18.23 -2.96
C ASN A 431 32.85 17.05 -2.29
N LYS A 432 31.52 17.01 -2.27
CA LYS A 432 30.79 15.96 -1.57
C LYS A 432 30.73 14.69 -2.42
N VAL A 433 31.33 13.62 -1.91
CA VAL A 433 31.36 12.30 -2.53
C VAL A 433 30.42 11.38 -1.80
N THR A 434 29.48 10.77 -2.52
CA THR A 434 28.59 9.75 -1.97
C THR A 434 28.89 8.39 -2.61
N ALA A 435 29.08 7.39 -1.78
CA ALA A 435 29.21 5.99 -2.16
C ALA A 435 28.06 5.17 -1.54
N VAL A 436 27.68 4.08 -2.20
CA VAL A 436 26.65 3.17 -1.74
C VAL A 436 27.21 1.77 -1.67
N LEU A 437 27.08 1.13 -0.54
CA LEU A 437 27.43 -0.27 -0.30
C LEU A 437 26.19 -1.16 -0.53
N LYS A 438 26.35 -2.13 -1.42
CA LYS A 438 25.30 -3.10 -1.77
C LYS A 438 25.87 -4.51 -1.81
N ASP A 439 24.98 -5.50 -1.63
CA ASP A 439 25.31 -6.87 -1.96
C ASP A 439 25.30 -7.11 -3.49
N ILE A 440 25.72 -8.29 -3.90
CA ILE A 440 25.77 -8.67 -5.32
C ILE A 440 24.38 -8.66 -5.99
N ASN A 441 23.29 -8.75 -5.23
CA ASN A 441 21.92 -8.70 -5.71
C ASN A 441 21.37 -7.27 -5.79
N GLY A 442 22.19 -6.28 -5.44
CA GLY A 442 21.83 -4.87 -5.48
C GLY A 442 21.11 -4.34 -4.25
N LYS A 443 20.96 -5.16 -3.20
CA LYS A 443 20.35 -4.76 -1.94
C LYS A 443 21.30 -3.87 -1.14
N ALA A 444 20.79 -2.80 -0.57
CA ALA A 444 21.53 -1.91 0.31
C ALA A 444 21.98 -2.63 1.60
N ILE A 445 23.24 -2.41 1.99
CA ILE A 445 23.80 -2.90 3.25
C ILE A 445 23.83 -1.72 4.21
N VAL A 446 23.05 -1.81 5.28
CA VAL A 446 22.78 -0.70 6.21
C VAL A 446 23.48 -0.91 7.54
N SER A 447 23.76 0.19 8.25
CA SER A 447 24.42 0.18 9.57
C SER A 447 25.75 -0.56 9.58
N GLU A 448 26.44 -0.59 8.46
CA GLU A 448 27.80 -1.16 8.34
C GLU A 448 28.84 -0.05 8.21
N LYS A 449 30.02 -0.35 8.71
CA LYS A 449 31.13 0.58 8.74
C LYS A 449 31.89 0.58 7.40
N VAL A 450 31.96 1.75 6.79
CA VAL A 450 32.78 2.01 5.59
C VAL A 450 33.87 3.02 5.96
N THR A 451 35.12 2.68 5.70
CA THR A 451 36.24 3.59 5.92
C THR A 451 36.49 4.42 4.66
N ALA A 452 36.41 5.73 4.77
CA ALA A 452 36.79 6.67 3.72
C ALA A 452 38.21 7.19 3.99
N THR A 453 39.04 7.22 2.94
CA THR A 453 40.42 7.72 2.98
C THR A 453 40.57 8.89 2.03
N ILE A 454 41.08 10.03 2.53
CA ILE A 454 41.36 11.24 1.75
C ILE A 454 42.74 11.77 2.14
N ALA A 455 43.64 11.95 1.16
CA ALA A 455 45.01 12.42 1.40
C ALA A 455 45.73 11.66 2.56
N GLY A 456 45.49 10.34 2.68
CA GLY A 456 46.05 9.48 3.70
C GLY A 456 45.37 9.52 5.07
N ASN A 457 44.36 10.38 5.27
CA ASN A 457 43.58 10.41 6.49
C ASN A 457 42.31 9.53 6.32
N THR A 458 42.02 8.73 7.34
CA THR A 458 40.86 7.82 7.35
C THR A 458 39.75 8.34 8.25
N THR A 459 38.52 8.15 7.81
CA THR A 459 37.29 8.43 8.55
C THR A 459 36.34 7.25 8.42
N ASP A 460 35.83 6.75 9.53
CA ASP A 460 34.83 5.71 9.56
C ASP A 460 33.43 6.32 9.44
N LEU A 461 32.66 5.81 8.53
CA LEU A 461 31.27 6.22 8.22
C LEU A 461 30.37 5.02 8.39
N GLU A 462 29.16 5.22 8.86
CA GLU A 462 28.13 4.19 8.95
C GLU A 462 27.13 4.34 7.79
N THR A 463 26.81 3.24 7.11
CA THR A 463 25.85 3.25 6.01
C THR A 463 24.42 3.54 6.49
N ASP A 464 23.73 4.42 5.81
CA ASP A 464 22.33 4.78 6.09
C ASP A 464 21.35 3.70 5.59
N GLU A 465 20.06 3.98 5.69
CA GLU A 465 18.97 3.09 5.24
C GLU A 465 19.02 2.71 3.74
N ASN A 466 19.78 3.44 2.93
CA ASN A 466 20.01 3.16 1.51
C ASN A 466 21.37 2.53 1.24
N GLY A 467 22.12 2.20 2.28
CA GLY A 467 23.49 1.74 2.21
C GLY A 467 24.48 2.85 1.84
N ALA A 468 24.09 4.12 1.94
CA ALA A 468 24.91 5.24 1.48
C ALA A 468 25.80 5.79 2.61
N VAL A 469 27.00 6.21 2.22
CA VAL A 469 27.91 7.01 3.02
C VAL A 469 28.30 8.25 2.22
N THR A 470 28.49 9.38 2.91
CA THR A 470 28.84 10.64 2.25
C THR A 470 29.98 11.33 3.03
N ILE A 471 30.98 11.81 2.31
CA ILE A 471 32.10 12.54 2.88
C ILE A 471 32.43 13.78 2.03
N ASP A 472 32.97 14.82 2.67
CA ASP A 472 33.49 15.98 1.98
C ASP A 472 34.95 15.69 1.54
N GLY A 473 35.16 15.47 0.25
CA GLY A 473 36.47 15.27 -0.34
C GLY A 473 37.24 16.59 -0.49
N ILE A 474 38.51 16.47 -0.86
CA ILE A 474 39.39 17.60 -1.17
C ILE A 474 39.54 17.69 -2.70
N ALA A 475 39.29 18.87 -3.27
CA ALA A 475 39.42 19.09 -4.72
C ALA A 475 40.83 18.76 -5.20
N GLY A 476 40.95 17.89 -6.20
CA GLY A 476 42.19 17.39 -6.76
C GLY A 476 42.78 16.18 -6.01
N GLU A 477 42.17 15.72 -4.94
CA GLU A 477 42.59 14.53 -4.19
C GLU A 477 41.69 13.33 -4.49
N ASN A 478 42.24 12.13 -4.26
CA ASN A 478 41.49 10.87 -4.37
C ASN A 478 40.72 10.63 -3.07
N VAL A 479 39.45 10.20 -3.20
CA VAL A 479 38.64 9.65 -2.12
C VAL A 479 38.49 8.17 -2.36
N ALA A 480 39.01 7.36 -1.45
CA ALA A 480 38.86 5.91 -1.46
C ALA A 480 37.91 5.48 -0.35
N PHE A 481 36.95 4.61 -0.67
CA PHE A 481 36.07 3.94 0.27
C PHE A 481 36.45 2.46 0.35
N ALA A 482 36.55 1.92 1.56
CA ALA A 482 36.80 0.52 1.80
C ALA A 482 35.81 -0.03 2.82
N PHE A 483 35.15 -1.10 2.46
CA PHE A 483 34.38 -1.93 3.38
C PHE A 483 35.21 -3.15 3.73
N THR A 484 35.50 -3.32 5.00
CA THR A 484 36.25 -4.47 5.51
C THR A 484 35.33 -5.68 5.62
N ALA A 485 35.80 -6.85 5.20
CA ALA A 485 35.02 -8.07 5.33
C ALA A 485 34.52 -8.30 6.77
N THR A 486 33.24 -8.66 6.86
CA THR A 486 32.61 -9.14 8.10
C THR A 486 32.38 -10.66 8.00
N LYS A 487 31.77 -11.27 9.00
CA LYS A 487 31.36 -12.68 8.90
C LYS A 487 30.27 -12.89 7.81
N GLN A 488 29.49 -11.84 7.54
CA GLN A 488 28.36 -11.89 6.63
C GLN A 488 28.69 -11.40 5.23
N TYR A 489 29.57 -10.39 5.12
CA TYR A 489 29.85 -9.68 3.88
C TYR A 489 31.32 -9.74 3.51
N ALA A 490 31.61 -9.94 2.23
CA ALA A 490 32.96 -9.83 1.69
C ALA A 490 33.41 -8.37 1.66
N ALA A 491 34.72 -8.15 1.65
CA ALA A 491 35.27 -6.81 1.49
C ALA A 491 35.00 -6.25 0.09
N SER A 492 34.86 -4.94 0.00
CA SER A 492 34.80 -4.22 -1.27
C SER A 492 35.38 -2.82 -1.14
N GLU A 493 35.84 -2.27 -2.27
CA GLU A 493 36.44 -0.94 -2.33
C GLU A 493 36.04 -0.18 -3.59
N ALA A 494 36.04 1.12 -3.49
CA ALA A 494 35.86 2.02 -4.63
C ALA A 494 36.61 3.32 -4.37
N ASN A 495 37.10 3.97 -5.41
CA ASN A 495 37.76 5.26 -5.28
C ASN A 495 37.40 6.18 -6.46
N ILE A 496 37.57 7.49 -6.24
CA ILE A 496 37.37 8.52 -7.25
C ILE A 496 38.26 9.73 -6.97
N ASP A 497 38.81 10.30 -8.01
CA ASP A 497 39.48 11.60 -7.94
C ASP A 497 38.38 12.70 -7.88
N VAL A 498 38.40 13.50 -6.82
CA VAL A 498 37.52 14.66 -6.72
C VAL A 498 37.99 15.70 -7.74
N PRO A 499 37.16 16.07 -8.71
CA PRO A 499 37.61 17.03 -9.74
C PRO A 499 38.13 18.32 -9.09
N ALA A 500 39.27 18.81 -9.52
CA ALA A 500 39.81 20.11 -9.08
C ALA A 500 38.75 21.17 -9.40
N ALA A 501 38.03 21.64 -8.35
CA ALA A 501 37.03 22.67 -8.39
C ALA A 501 36.18 22.68 -9.70
N ALA A 502 35.44 21.62 -9.96
CA ALA A 502 34.42 21.71 -11.01
C ALA A 502 33.45 22.79 -10.58
N LYS A 503 33.49 23.92 -11.29
CA LYS A 503 32.57 25.04 -11.09
C LYS A 503 31.15 24.48 -11.27
N ILE A 504 30.41 24.29 -10.17
CA ILE A 504 29.00 23.96 -10.29
C ILE A 504 28.32 25.15 -10.92
N ILE A 505 27.81 24.96 -12.12
CA ILE A 505 27.11 25.98 -12.88
C ILE A 505 25.76 26.20 -12.20
N ALA A 506 25.50 27.40 -11.75
CA ALA A 506 24.21 27.75 -11.16
C ALA A 506 23.10 27.62 -12.21
N THR A 507 21.95 27.10 -11.81
CA THR A 507 20.81 26.95 -12.72
C THR A 507 19.64 27.80 -12.27
N THR A 508 18.83 28.18 -13.23
CA THR A 508 17.54 28.84 -13.02
C THR A 508 16.46 28.06 -13.73
N ILE A 509 15.38 27.81 -13.03
CA ILE A 509 14.16 27.23 -13.57
C ILE A 509 13.06 28.27 -13.58
N ALA A 510 12.32 28.38 -14.66
CA ALA A 510 11.23 29.33 -14.79
C ALA A 510 9.96 28.63 -15.25
N THR A 511 8.89 28.85 -14.53
CA THR A 511 7.57 28.27 -14.78
C THR A 511 6.55 29.39 -14.97
N ASN A 512 5.73 29.31 -16.00
CA ASN A 512 4.74 30.36 -16.27
C ASN A 512 3.37 30.02 -15.69
N ASP A 513 2.67 31.06 -15.18
CA ASP A 513 1.26 30.96 -14.85
C ASP A 513 0.43 30.54 -16.05
N VAL A 514 -0.50 29.63 -15.85
CA VAL A 514 -1.41 29.14 -16.90
C VAL A 514 -2.84 29.52 -16.56
N SER A 515 -3.54 30.09 -17.52
CA SER A 515 -4.97 30.41 -17.38
C SER A 515 -5.81 29.66 -18.39
N ILE A 516 -6.73 28.85 -17.89
CA ILE A 516 -7.64 28.04 -18.73
C ILE A 516 -9.11 28.20 -18.30
N LYS A 517 -10.00 27.65 -19.10
CA LYS A 517 -11.40 27.45 -18.73
C LYS A 517 -11.59 26.04 -18.18
N ALA A 518 -12.51 25.87 -17.25
CA ALA A 518 -12.91 24.55 -16.77
C ALA A 518 -13.32 23.63 -17.97
N LEU A 519 -13.15 22.36 -17.81
CA LEU A 519 -13.29 21.28 -18.82
C LEU A 519 -12.17 21.26 -19.88
N ASN A 520 -11.09 22.01 -19.68
CA ASN A 520 -9.89 21.93 -20.49
C ASN A 520 -8.69 21.47 -19.64
N SER A 521 -7.71 20.89 -20.33
CA SER A 521 -6.39 20.59 -19.78
C SER A 521 -5.51 21.85 -19.81
N ALA A 522 -4.58 21.95 -18.88
CA ALA A 522 -3.53 22.94 -18.87
C ALA A 522 -2.24 22.35 -19.48
N LYS A 523 -1.55 23.12 -20.28
CA LYS A 523 -0.20 22.84 -20.71
C LYS A 523 0.75 23.65 -19.85
N VAL A 524 1.51 22.97 -18.99
CA VAL A 524 2.53 23.58 -18.14
C VAL A 524 3.88 23.43 -18.84
N SER A 525 4.58 24.50 -19.03
CA SER A 525 5.93 24.53 -19.62
C SER A 525 6.91 25.16 -18.64
N VAL A 526 8.02 24.53 -18.47
CA VAL A 526 9.09 24.92 -17.56
C VAL A 526 10.37 25.08 -18.39
N THR A 527 11.11 26.14 -18.15
CA THR A 527 12.38 26.40 -18.86
C THR A 527 13.52 26.34 -17.86
N LEU A 528 14.53 25.52 -18.14
CA LEU A 528 15.74 25.38 -17.35
C LEU A 528 16.92 25.96 -18.10
N LYS A 529 17.65 26.84 -17.44
CA LYS A 529 18.83 27.54 -17.99
C LYS A 529 19.97 27.54 -16.99
N ASP A 530 21.18 27.70 -17.47
CA ASP A 530 22.35 27.97 -16.65
C ASP A 530 22.47 29.47 -16.28
N GLU A 531 23.49 29.80 -15.51
CA GLU A 531 23.79 31.17 -15.06
C GLU A 531 24.08 32.17 -16.21
N THR A 532 24.46 31.67 -17.40
CA THR A 532 24.70 32.47 -18.59
C THR A 532 23.42 32.73 -19.40
N GLY A 533 22.34 32.02 -19.03
CA GLY A 533 21.07 32.01 -19.77
C GLY A 533 21.01 30.98 -20.89
N ALA A 534 22.02 30.12 -21.04
CA ALA A 534 22.00 29.05 -22.01
C ALA A 534 21.02 27.94 -21.59
N ALA A 535 20.34 27.35 -22.57
CA ALA A 535 19.36 26.30 -22.35
C ALA A 535 20.04 24.98 -21.93
N LEU A 536 19.50 24.33 -20.90
CA LEU A 536 19.97 23.01 -20.43
C LEU A 536 19.04 21.92 -20.98
N ALA A 537 19.50 21.21 -22.00
CA ALA A 537 18.79 20.12 -22.65
C ALA A 537 18.99 18.79 -21.93
N ASN A 538 18.05 17.84 -22.13
CA ASN A 538 18.10 16.48 -21.61
C ASN A 538 18.23 16.38 -20.06
N LYS A 539 17.75 17.41 -19.34
CA LYS A 539 17.72 17.41 -17.88
C LYS A 539 16.33 17.02 -17.38
N SER A 540 16.28 16.17 -16.36
CA SER A 540 15.03 15.71 -15.78
C SER A 540 14.45 16.76 -14.82
N VAL A 541 13.26 17.26 -15.11
CA VAL A 541 12.53 18.22 -14.29
C VAL A 541 11.29 17.55 -13.71
N ALA A 542 11.17 17.55 -12.41
CA ALA A 542 9.98 17.09 -11.70
C ALA A 542 8.94 18.22 -11.60
N ILE A 543 7.69 17.95 -11.96
CA ILE A 543 6.59 18.90 -11.91
C ILE A 543 5.51 18.35 -10.99
N PHE A 544 5.12 19.17 -10.01
CA PHE A 544 4.07 18.85 -9.04
C PHE A 544 2.90 19.82 -9.23
N ILE A 545 1.68 19.32 -9.05
CA ILE A 545 0.46 20.12 -9.08
C ILE A 545 -0.32 19.81 -7.82
N ASP A 546 -0.65 20.84 -7.04
CA ASP A 546 -1.31 20.75 -5.73
C ASP A 546 -0.59 19.83 -4.72
N GLY A 547 0.72 19.66 -4.88
CA GLY A 547 1.56 18.80 -4.05
C GLY A 547 1.73 17.37 -4.58
N GLU A 548 0.97 16.97 -5.57
CA GLU A 548 1.05 15.65 -6.19
C GLU A 548 1.98 15.64 -7.41
N THR A 549 2.69 14.55 -7.64
CA THR A 549 3.58 14.40 -8.79
C THR A 549 2.77 14.36 -10.09
N ALA A 550 2.89 15.40 -10.90
CA ALA A 550 2.27 15.45 -12.21
C ALA A 550 3.13 14.76 -13.29
N GLY A 551 4.43 14.67 -13.07
CA GLY A 551 5.36 13.94 -13.94
C GLY A 551 6.80 14.42 -13.81
N VAL A 552 7.73 13.59 -14.29
CA VAL A 552 9.12 13.94 -14.54
C VAL A 552 9.33 13.97 -16.04
N VAL A 553 9.82 15.09 -16.55
CA VAL A 553 9.95 15.31 -17.99
C VAL A 553 11.34 15.84 -18.29
N GLN A 554 11.94 15.34 -19.35
CA GLN A 554 13.22 15.86 -19.82
C GLN A 554 13.04 17.17 -20.60
N THR A 555 14.00 18.06 -20.41
CA THR A 555 14.07 19.31 -21.20
C THR A 555 14.49 19.02 -22.64
N ASP A 556 13.86 19.69 -23.58
CA ASP A 556 14.22 19.67 -25.00
C ASP A 556 15.51 20.47 -25.30
N ALA A 557 15.87 20.61 -26.57
CA ALA A 557 17.03 21.36 -27.02
C ALA A 557 16.98 22.85 -26.63
N ASN A 558 15.83 23.40 -26.30
CA ASN A 558 15.63 24.76 -25.83
C ASN A 558 15.54 24.85 -24.29
N GLY A 559 15.84 23.79 -23.59
CA GLY A 559 15.75 23.70 -22.14
C GLY A 559 14.31 23.65 -21.63
N VAL A 560 13.32 23.29 -22.46
CA VAL A 560 11.89 23.31 -22.09
C VAL A 560 11.37 21.91 -21.79
N ALA A 561 10.85 21.72 -20.59
CA ALA A 561 10.06 20.57 -20.19
C ALA A 561 8.56 20.92 -20.20
N THR A 562 7.72 20.03 -20.72
CA THR A 562 6.28 20.32 -20.85
C THR A 562 5.44 19.14 -20.45
N ILE A 563 4.40 19.38 -19.63
CA ILE A 563 3.36 18.38 -19.34
C ILE A 563 1.96 18.94 -19.70
N THR A 564 1.05 18.01 -19.93
CA THR A 564 -0.37 18.36 -20.13
C THR A 564 -1.18 17.65 -19.03
N THR A 565 -1.92 18.44 -18.27
CA THR A 565 -2.75 17.95 -17.18
C THR A 565 -3.99 17.21 -17.70
N GLN A 566 -4.64 16.48 -16.83
CA GLN A 566 -6.02 16.08 -17.04
C GLN A 566 -6.95 17.31 -17.14
N LYS A 567 -8.18 17.10 -17.61
CA LYS A 567 -9.18 18.19 -17.69
C LYS A 567 -9.69 18.55 -16.30
N TYR A 568 -9.65 19.83 -15.97
CA TYR A 568 -10.19 20.34 -14.71
C TYR A 568 -11.71 20.45 -14.77
N SER A 569 -12.42 19.69 -13.96
CA SER A 569 -13.90 19.66 -13.93
C SER A 569 -14.52 20.95 -13.36
N ALA A 570 -13.81 21.66 -12.51
CA ALA A 570 -14.26 22.86 -11.79
C ALA A 570 -13.31 24.06 -11.97
N ALA A 571 -13.80 25.26 -11.69
CA ALA A 571 -12.96 26.44 -11.57
C ALA A 571 -12.25 26.43 -10.21
N GLY A 572 -10.99 26.82 -10.21
CA GLY A 572 -10.12 26.86 -9.02
C GLY A 572 -8.76 27.43 -9.37
N THR A 573 -7.89 27.49 -8.40
CA THR A 573 -6.48 27.82 -8.58
C THR A 573 -5.67 26.66 -8.05
N HIS A 574 -4.78 26.15 -8.86
CA HIS A 574 -3.92 25.02 -8.57
C HIS A 574 -2.49 25.49 -8.52
N SER A 575 -1.73 25.05 -7.53
CA SER A 575 -0.31 25.33 -7.40
C SER A 575 0.50 24.47 -8.35
N VAL A 576 1.55 25.02 -8.91
CA VAL A 576 2.55 24.28 -9.70
C VAL A 576 3.90 24.50 -9.03
N VAL A 577 4.67 23.44 -8.85
CA VAL A 577 6.06 23.47 -8.43
C VAL A 577 6.88 22.74 -9.48
N ALA A 578 7.89 23.38 -10.00
CA ALA A 578 8.87 22.75 -10.88
C ALA A 578 10.21 22.67 -10.15
N TYR A 579 10.83 21.51 -10.17
CA TYR A 579 12.07 21.24 -9.48
C TYR A 579 13.06 20.51 -10.37
N TYR A 580 14.26 21.04 -10.44
CA TYR A 580 15.43 20.40 -10.98
C TYR A 580 16.40 20.04 -9.86
N ALA A 581 16.79 18.80 -9.74
CA ALA A 581 17.61 18.32 -8.62
C ALA A 581 19.10 18.73 -8.75
N GLY A 582 19.50 19.18 -9.93
CA GLY A 582 20.92 19.36 -10.26
C GLY A 582 21.58 18.04 -10.71
N ASP A 583 22.86 18.11 -11.02
CA ASP A 583 23.73 16.98 -11.29
C ASP A 583 25.19 17.33 -10.92
N ALA A 584 26.14 16.49 -11.31
CA ALA A 584 27.57 16.69 -11.00
C ALA A 584 28.16 18.04 -11.49
N THR A 585 27.49 18.72 -12.42
CA THR A 585 27.98 19.96 -13.06
C THR A 585 27.06 21.15 -12.89
N THR A 586 25.83 20.94 -12.42
CA THR A 586 24.79 21.97 -12.33
C THR A 586 24.06 21.93 -10.99
N SER A 587 23.78 23.09 -10.41
CA SER A 587 23.04 23.22 -9.15
C SER A 587 21.55 22.85 -9.30
N SER A 588 20.91 22.51 -8.19
CA SER A 588 19.45 22.40 -8.16
C SER A 588 18.77 23.75 -8.29
N SER A 589 17.55 23.76 -8.83
CA SER A 589 16.72 24.95 -8.88
C SER A 589 15.24 24.61 -8.79
N ILE A 590 14.44 25.55 -8.26
CA ILE A 590 13.02 25.39 -8.02
C ILE A 590 12.28 26.68 -8.37
N ASP A 591 11.10 26.55 -8.95
CA ASP A 591 10.20 27.66 -9.20
C ASP A 591 8.75 27.26 -9.05
N THR A 592 7.88 28.24 -8.85
CA THR A 592 6.46 28.01 -8.61
C THR A 592 5.60 28.88 -9.49
N ALA A 593 4.49 28.32 -9.96
CA ALA A 593 3.51 29.01 -10.75
C ALA A 593 2.09 28.57 -10.36
N THR A 594 1.10 29.09 -11.05
CA THR A 594 -0.30 28.72 -10.81
C THR A 594 -1.03 28.35 -12.09
N ILE A 595 -1.95 27.39 -11.98
CA ILE A 595 -2.96 27.14 -13.00
C ILE A 595 -4.27 27.75 -12.53
N LYS A 596 -4.70 28.83 -13.17
CA LYS A 596 -5.97 29.48 -12.89
C LYS A 596 -7.06 28.95 -13.80
N VAL A 597 -7.92 28.12 -13.25
CA VAL A 597 -9.08 27.57 -13.95
C VAL A 597 -10.28 28.48 -13.72
N SER A 598 -10.84 29.02 -14.76
CA SER A 598 -11.97 29.93 -14.66
C SER A 598 -13.24 29.35 -15.29
N LYS A 599 -14.38 29.71 -14.71
CA LYS A 599 -15.68 29.30 -15.28
C LYS A 599 -15.90 29.90 -16.68
N SER A 600 -16.40 29.09 -17.59
CA SER A 600 -16.81 29.53 -18.91
C SER A 600 -18.09 30.36 -18.83
N ALA A 601 -18.12 31.48 -19.58
CA ALA A 601 -19.33 32.28 -19.68
C ALA A 601 -20.46 31.50 -20.36
N THR A 602 -21.68 31.76 -19.93
CA THR A 602 -22.87 31.17 -20.54
C THR A 602 -23.83 32.22 -21.03
N THR A 603 -24.63 31.87 -22.00
CA THR A 603 -25.71 32.67 -22.51
C THR A 603 -27.02 31.91 -22.55
N LEU A 604 -28.08 32.56 -22.11
CA LEU A 604 -29.44 32.07 -22.20
C LEU A 604 -30.20 32.83 -23.28
N THR A 605 -30.80 32.12 -24.20
CA THR A 605 -31.64 32.72 -25.26
C THR A 605 -33.04 32.16 -25.14
N ALA A 606 -33.99 33.03 -25.00
CA ALA A 606 -35.44 32.70 -24.95
C ALA A 606 -36.26 33.66 -25.79
N ALA A 607 -37.28 33.16 -26.41
CA ALA A 607 -38.19 33.95 -27.21
C ALA A 607 -39.37 34.50 -26.39
N LYS A 608 -39.99 35.58 -26.88
CA LYS A 608 -41.28 36.06 -26.37
C LYS A 608 -42.33 34.93 -26.44
N ALA A 609 -43.22 34.89 -25.50
CA ALA A 609 -44.24 33.86 -25.47
C ALA A 609 -45.64 34.44 -25.18
N THR A 610 -46.64 33.92 -25.85
CA THR A 610 -48.04 34.19 -25.55
C THR A 610 -48.61 32.94 -24.89
N LEU A 611 -49.21 33.05 -23.72
CA LEU A 611 -49.80 32.00 -22.93
C LEU A 611 -51.30 32.28 -22.77
N LYS A 612 -52.09 31.23 -22.45
CA LYS A 612 -53.47 31.36 -21.98
C LYS A 612 -53.50 31.30 -20.44
N VAL A 613 -54.41 32.06 -19.86
CA VAL A 613 -54.63 32.07 -18.38
C VAL A 613 -54.91 30.65 -17.92
N ASN A 614 -54.25 30.23 -16.84
CA ASN A 614 -54.38 28.90 -16.22
C ASN A 614 -54.07 27.70 -17.11
N LYS A 615 -53.63 27.88 -18.34
CA LYS A 615 -53.16 26.80 -19.21
C LYS A 615 -51.65 26.70 -19.17
N ALA A 616 -51.13 25.50 -19.03
CA ALA A 616 -49.70 25.24 -19.11
C ALA A 616 -49.23 25.34 -20.58
N LYS A 617 -48.12 26.05 -20.79
CA LYS A 617 -47.44 26.12 -22.10
C LYS A 617 -45.98 25.77 -21.94
N LYS A 618 -45.48 24.92 -22.83
CA LYS A 618 -44.04 24.60 -22.89
C LYS A 618 -43.27 25.78 -23.51
N VAL A 619 -42.37 26.35 -22.71
CA VAL A 619 -41.49 27.44 -23.17
C VAL A 619 -40.08 26.87 -23.31
N LYS A 620 -39.46 27.14 -24.46
CA LYS A 620 -38.10 26.68 -24.74
C LYS A 620 -37.09 27.80 -24.43
N VAL A 621 -35.98 27.42 -23.80
CA VAL A 621 -34.82 28.25 -23.58
C VAL A 621 -33.58 27.50 -23.92
N THR A 622 -32.66 28.13 -24.63
CA THR A 622 -31.39 27.52 -25.02
C THR A 622 -30.30 28.05 -24.15
N LEU A 623 -29.49 27.19 -23.56
CA LEU A 623 -28.29 27.48 -22.78
C LEU A 623 -27.07 27.04 -23.58
N LYS A 624 -26.13 27.95 -23.76
CA LYS A 624 -24.85 27.66 -24.43
C LYS A 624 -23.67 28.38 -23.76
N SER A 625 -22.48 27.86 -24.00
CA SER A 625 -21.22 28.52 -23.68
C SER A 625 -20.41 28.65 -24.97
N GLY A 626 -20.26 29.87 -25.48
CA GLY A 626 -19.79 30.07 -26.85
C GLY A 626 -20.70 29.35 -27.87
N SER A 627 -20.14 28.49 -28.70
CA SER A 627 -20.88 27.61 -29.64
C SER A 627 -21.41 26.33 -28.97
N LYS A 628 -20.84 25.91 -27.82
CA LYS A 628 -21.18 24.64 -27.16
C LYS A 628 -22.57 24.70 -26.52
N LEU A 629 -23.46 23.79 -26.90
CA LEU A 629 -24.75 23.57 -26.28
C LEU A 629 -24.58 22.81 -24.97
N LEU A 630 -25.22 23.27 -23.88
CA LEU A 630 -25.01 22.71 -22.53
C LEU A 630 -26.19 21.82 -22.14
N ALA A 631 -25.93 20.51 -22.12
CA ALA A 631 -26.91 19.50 -21.71
C ALA A 631 -26.97 19.33 -20.19
N ASN A 632 -28.07 18.76 -19.70
CA ASN A 632 -28.32 18.39 -18.31
C ASN A 632 -28.13 19.53 -17.28
N LYS A 633 -28.33 20.79 -17.67
CA LYS A 633 -28.22 21.96 -16.80
C LYS A 633 -29.59 22.46 -16.35
N LYS A 634 -29.73 22.70 -15.03
CA LYS A 634 -30.96 23.23 -14.45
C LYS A 634 -31.15 24.69 -14.83
N VAL A 635 -32.21 25.00 -15.55
CA VAL A 635 -32.61 26.38 -15.90
C VAL A 635 -33.91 26.71 -15.21
N THR A 636 -34.01 27.92 -14.68
CA THR A 636 -35.21 28.44 -14.03
C THR A 636 -35.79 29.61 -14.84
N ILE A 637 -37.12 29.73 -14.82
CA ILE A 637 -37.82 30.93 -15.28
C ILE A 637 -38.61 31.54 -14.11
N LYS A 638 -38.48 32.86 -13.91
CA LYS A 638 -39.30 33.60 -12.97
C LYS A 638 -40.25 34.48 -13.77
N VAL A 639 -41.54 34.33 -13.56
CA VAL A 639 -42.59 35.13 -14.19
C VAL A 639 -43.79 35.29 -13.25
N ASN A 640 -44.30 36.51 -13.10
CA ASN A 640 -45.40 36.82 -12.19
C ASN A 640 -45.17 36.25 -10.78
N GLY A 641 -43.98 36.43 -10.19
CA GLY A 641 -43.61 35.92 -8.85
C GLY A 641 -43.37 34.40 -8.73
N LYS A 642 -43.80 33.63 -9.73
CA LYS A 642 -43.63 32.13 -9.70
C LYS A 642 -42.36 31.71 -10.42
N THR A 643 -41.74 30.63 -9.91
CA THR A 643 -40.54 30.04 -10.48
C THR A 643 -40.87 28.62 -11.02
N PHE A 644 -40.39 28.35 -12.22
CA PHE A 644 -40.52 27.04 -12.89
C PHE A 644 -39.13 26.58 -13.33
N THR A 645 -38.88 25.28 -13.36
CA THR A 645 -37.55 24.74 -13.69
C THR A 645 -37.64 23.58 -14.67
N ALA A 646 -36.58 23.38 -15.48
CA ALA A 646 -36.33 22.17 -16.25
C ALA A 646 -34.83 22.03 -16.49
N LYS A 647 -34.37 20.82 -16.82
CA LYS A 647 -33.02 20.56 -17.29
C LYS A 647 -32.95 20.72 -18.82
N THR A 648 -31.79 21.13 -19.33
CA THR A 648 -31.51 21.16 -20.75
C THR A 648 -31.27 19.75 -21.31
N ASN A 649 -31.77 19.47 -22.51
CA ASN A 649 -31.48 18.26 -23.24
C ASN A 649 -30.14 18.30 -24.00
N ALA A 650 -29.77 17.28 -24.73
CA ALA A 650 -28.53 17.19 -25.52
C ALA A 650 -28.31 18.37 -26.48
N LYS A 651 -29.38 19.02 -26.96
CA LYS A 651 -29.35 20.23 -27.81
C LYS A 651 -29.30 21.53 -26.98
N GLY A 652 -28.98 21.48 -25.69
CA GLY A 652 -28.90 22.63 -24.79
C GLY A 652 -30.23 23.32 -24.52
N VAL A 653 -31.38 22.70 -24.84
CA VAL A 653 -32.70 23.30 -24.74
C VAL A 653 -33.46 22.78 -23.54
N ALA A 654 -33.77 23.66 -22.59
CA ALA A 654 -34.73 23.37 -21.55
C ALA A 654 -36.14 23.70 -22.01
N THR A 655 -37.05 22.74 -21.88
CA THR A 655 -38.49 22.90 -22.17
C THR A 655 -39.23 22.99 -20.84
N ILE A 656 -39.60 24.23 -20.46
CA ILE A 656 -40.17 24.53 -19.14
C ILE A 656 -41.69 24.67 -19.30
N SER A 657 -42.47 23.92 -18.52
CA SER A 657 -43.92 24.06 -18.50
C SER A 657 -44.31 25.23 -17.59
N VAL A 658 -44.84 26.27 -18.16
CA VAL A 658 -45.20 27.51 -17.46
C VAL A 658 -46.69 27.68 -17.41
N LYS A 659 -47.28 27.89 -16.22
CA LYS A 659 -48.69 28.22 -16.00
C LYS A 659 -48.81 29.48 -15.19
N VAL A 660 -49.51 30.50 -15.72
CA VAL A 660 -49.73 31.78 -15.06
C VAL A 660 -51.24 32.00 -14.92
N ALA A 661 -51.68 32.38 -13.71
CA ALA A 661 -53.10 32.53 -13.39
C ALA A 661 -53.67 33.95 -13.67
N LYS A 662 -52.82 34.93 -13.91
CA LYS A 662 -53.22 36.34 -14.09
C LYS A 662 -53.04 36.78 -15.50
N LYS A 663 -54.10 37.35 -16.12
CA LYS A 663 -54.05 38.01 -17.44
C LYS A 663 -53.16 39.26 -17.38
N GLY A 664 -52.44 39.54 -18.42
CA GLY A 664 -51.58 40.74 -18.52
C GLY A 664 -50.26 40.46 -19.22
N THR A 665 -49.41 41.45 -19.20
CA THR A 665 -48.06 41.37 -19.74
C THR A 665 -47.08 41.35 -18.59
N PHE A 666 -46.26 40.29 -18.53
CA PHE A 666 -45.30 40.10 -17.48
C PHE A 666 -43.89 39.99 -18.03
N LYS A 667 -42.94 40.50 -17.27
CA LYS A 667 -41.51 40.30 -17.52
C LYS A 667 -41.14 38.89 -17.05
N ALA A 668 -40.62 38.07 -17.96
CA ALA A 668 -40.06 36.74 -17.63
C ALA A 668 -38.55 36.81 -17.70
N THR A 669 -37.87 36.30 -16.67
CA THR A 669 -36.42 36.19 -16.61
C THR A 669 -36.04 34.71 -16.49
N PHE A 670 -35.16 34.26 -17.35
CA PHE A 670 -34.56 32.92 -17.28
C PHE A 670 -33.22 33.03 -16.60
N LYS A 671 -32.91 32.09 -15.75
CA LYS A 671 -31.66 32.04 -15.00
C LYS A 671 -31.06 30.62 -15.03
N PHE A 672 -29.81 30.57 -15.29
CA PHE A 672 -28.92 29.45 -14.97
C PHE A 672 -28.04 29.90 -13.79
N ALA A 673 -28.04 29.16 -12.70
CA ALA A 673 -27.31 29.54 -11.49
C ALA A 673 -25.79 29.41 -11.65
N GLY A 674 -25.35 28.76 -12.72
CA GLY A 674 -23.97 28.35 -12.88
C GLY A 674 -23.72 26.98 -12.20
N ASP A 675 -22.55 26.46 -12.38
CA ASP A 675 -22.04 25.27 -11.72
C ASP A 675 -20.51 25.37 -11.53
N ALA A 676 -19.86 24.28 -11.26
CA ALA A 676 -18.41 24.22 -11.06
C ALA A 676 -17.65 24.75 -12.30
N ALA A 677 -18.09 24.44 -13.51
CA ALA A 677 -17.41 24.76 -14.78
C ALA A 677 -17.95 26.01 -15.49
N TYR A 678 -19.16 26.44 -15.20
CA TYR A 678 -19.85 27.49 -15.94
C TYR A 678 -20.31 28.64 -15.05
N LYS A 679 -20.16 29.88 -15.53
CA LYS A 679 -20.70 31.09 -14.87
C LYS A 679 -22.24 31.06 -14.93
N ALA A 680 -22.82 31.64 -13.88
CA ALA A 680 -24.25 31.97 -13.91
C ALA A 680 -24.58 32.91 -15.05
N SER A 681 -25.77 32.76 -15.60
CA SER A 681 -26.29 33.70 -16.61
C SER A 681 -27.79 33.89 -16.46
N SER A 682 -28.25 35.08 -16.86
CA SER A 682 -29.67 35.38 -16.97
C SER A 682 -29.97 35.91 -18.36
N SER A 683 -31.13 35.58 -18.88
CA SER A 683 -31.57 36.15 -20.14
C SER A 683 -31.87 37.67 -19.95
N LYS A 684 -31.83 38.42 -21.04
CA LYS A 684 -32.58 39.69 -21.10
C LYS A 684 -34.03 39.39 -20.76
N THR A 685 -34.69 40.34 -20.08
CA THR A 685 -36.11 40.23 -19.75
C THR A 685 -36.96 40.03 -21.03
N VAL A 686 -37.69 38.95 -21.06
CA VAL A 686 -38.56 38.57 -22.19
C VAL A 686 -40.01 38.84 -21.82
N LYS A 687 -40.74 39.47 -22.76
CA LYS A 687 -42.16 39.79 -22.59
C LYS A 687 -43.02 38.53 -22.77
N PHE A 688 -43.78 38.19 -21.73
CA PHE A 688 -44.84 37.15 -21.81
C PHE A 688 -46.20 37.84 -21.77
N THR A 689 -46.99 37.57 -22.80
CA THR A 689 -48.36 38.05 -22.89
C THR A 689 -49.33 36.94 -22.53
N ILE A 690 -50.10 37.12 -21.47
CA ILE A 690 -51.08 36.15 -20.98
C ILE A 690 -52.47 36.63 -21.41
N LYS A 691 -53.09 35.91 -22.35
CA LYS A 691 -54.43 36.19 -22.88
C LYS A 691 -55.48 35.33 -22.17
N LYS A 692 -56.75 35.63 -22.26
CA LYS A 692 -57.87 34.77 -21.83
C LYS A 692 -57.82 33.42 -22.48
#